data_63e881ccd29318c0d0dbe58b0c131e87
#
_entry.id   63e881ccd29318c0d0dbe58b0c131e87
#
_cell.length_a   1.000
_cell.length_b   1.000
_cell.length_c   1.000
_cell.angle_alpha   90.00
_cell.angle_beta   90.00
_cell.angle_gamma   90.00
#
_symmetry.space_group_name_H-M   'P 1'
#
loop_
_entity.id
_entity.type
_entity.pdbx_description
1 polymer ?
#
loop_
_entity_poly.entity_id
_entity_poly.type
_entity_poly.pdbx_seq_one_letter_code
_entity_poly.pdbx_strand_id
1 'polypeptide(L)'
;MTECRTFAAVMEKNMQFILTGLLCMMPVLSQAYEVNDSSRVIDLDEVIVISQPKESFLLRQQPVSSNVFGADEMHQLNVNDLSQLSQYVPSFVMPTYGSRLTSSLYIRGIGSRINNPAVGVYYDNIPLMSKAAYNNHFYMLDRVDVLRGPQGTLYGQNTEGGLVRVYSKNPMSYQGTDIRLGIGTGLYSNVEVAHYHRPSEKLAFSVAGFYSGLKGFIDNQNFSEKNDKSNEAGAKVRLIFAPNHKLKLDWTVDYQYVNQNGFGYGEFQPIEESSVSPYTLDVADPATTFMNGYKRNMLNTGLSISYDMKNLLFTSTTSYQFLQDRMMMDQDYMTPDYLRLEQRQKMNALTQEFVLRSHHTGRWQHATGLFGSCQWLHTDAPVTFGDAITGPIGSAIENSMKNAMLQAMMGRFMGQGMPQEQAMQMAQQTVDAMGVTMSAEMAVPESFKTPSMNFALFHETNIELVDRLKLTLGLRFNVDRVKIDYDALAYMNMTGGTANAVATYHLTSHVADSRSKTYTQLLPKIGLTYSFDKIGNVYALMSKGYRTGGYNIQMFSDILQTDLNANQQNAMRGDYDVEHTIQDYDNIEETISYKPEESWNFEVGTHLNLFDGKVHADLAFFYMKIRNQQLSVMEPHSNYGRIMVNAGKSHSCGMEASLRGRAFDNALDWGLTYSFTNAKFDEYENKSSTTPYTQDIRTISYKDNYVPFVPKHLLSVMADYHIGKFTIGANVSGQGKTWWDEANTFAQKFYAVMGAHADYDFGPVVVSLWGRNLTDTKYNTFAVMSTAARGQRYFAQKANPIQVGVDVNIHF
;
A
#
# COMPACT_ATOMS: atom_id res chain seq x y z
N MET A 1 28.21 21.57 11.67
CA MET A 1 28.11 22.77 12.57
C MET A 1 27.16 23.83 12.04
N THR A 2 27.05 24.04 10.75
CA THR A 2 26.15 25.04 10.14
C THR A 2 24.68 24.65 10.29
N GLU A 3 24.34 23.38 10.14
CA GLU A 3 22.98 22.86 10.29
C GLU A 3 22.45 22.93 11.73
N CYS A 4 23.28 22.71 12.74
CA CYS A 4 22.90 22.89 14.15
C CYS A 4 22.56 24.34 14.49
N ARG A 5 23.19 25.31 13.84
CA ARG A 5 22.88 26.74 14.05
C ARG A 5 21.57 27.15 13.37
N THR A 6 21.25 26.56 12.21
CA THR A 6 19.98 26.78 11.51
C THR A 6 18.83 26.15 12.28
N PHE A 7 19.04 24.97 12.85
CA PHE A 7 18.06 24.30 13.69
C PHE A 7 17.76 25.09 14.98
N ALA A 8 18.79 25.60 15.64
CA ALA A 8 18.61 26.43 16.83
C ALA A 8 17.83 27.71 16.53
N ALA A 9 18.12 28.40 15.42
CA ALA A 9 17.44 29.62 15.02
C ALA A 9 15.97 29.38 14.59
N VAL A 10 15.67 28.25 13.97
CA VAL A 10 14.29 27.87 13.60
C VAL A 10 13.52 27.42 14.83
N MET A 11 14.16 26.70 15.77
CA MET A 11 13.56 26.37 17.05
C MET A 11 13.23 27.62 17.88
N GLU A 12 14.13 28.60 17.93
CA GLU A 12 13.93 29.84 18.67
C GLU A 12 12.74 30.65 18.11
N LYS A 13 12.59 30.72 16.79
CA LYS A 13 11.49 31.41 16.13
C LYS A 13 10.15 30.70 16.27
N ASN A 14 10.13 29.37 16.18
CA ASN A 14 8.91 28.58 16.35
C ASN A 14 8.53 28.43 17.83
N MET A 15 9.50 28.37 18.73
CA MET A 15 9.29 28.33 20.18
C MET A 15 8.68 29.62 20.70
N GLN A 16 9.00 30.79 20.11
CA GLN A 16 8.35 32.05 20.45
C GLN A 16 6.87 32.05 20.03
N PHE A 17 6.51 31.47 18.88
CA PHE A 17 5.13 31.30 18.44
C PHE A 17 4.34 30.33 19.33
N ILE A 18 4.95 29.23 19.73
CA ILE A 18 4.36 28.21 20.63
C ILE A 18 4.22 28.77 22.05
N LEU A 19 5.24 29.47 22.58
CA LEU A 19 5.17 30.11 23.88
C LEU A 19 4.11 31.24 23.92
N THR A 20 4.00 32.04 22.86
CA THR A 20 2.98 33.07 22.75
C THR A 20 1.57 32.48 22.67
N GLY A 21 1.41 31.38 21.94
CA GLY A 21 0.16 30.61 21.90
C GLY A 21 -0.21 30.00 23.26
N LEU A 22 0.76 29.40 23.96
CA LEU A 22 0.59 28.87 25.31
C LEU A 22 0.29 29.93 26.37
N LEU A 23 0.92 31.11 26.29
CA LEU A 23 0.63 32.26 27.19
C LEU A 23 -0.77 32.83 26.94
N CYS A 24 -1.28 32.83 25.71
CA CYS A 24 -2.64 33.23 25.40
C CYS A 24 -3.70 32.22 25.88
N MET A 25 -3.33 30.95 26.07
CA MET A 25 -4.24 29.90 26.56
C MET A 25 -4.27 29.80 28.11
N MET A 26 -3.31 30.35 28.85
CA MET A 26 -3.28 30.29 30.31
C MET A 26 -4.53 30.75 31.06
N PRO A 27 -5.31 31.74 30.60
CA PRO A 27 -6.53 32.09 31.27
C PRO A 27 -7.70 31.11 31.07
N VAL A 28 -7.62 30.21 30.07
CA VAL A 28 -8.66 29.20 29.84
C VAL A 28 -8.40 27.93 30.67
N LEU A 29 -7.15 27.68 31.09
CA LEU A 29 -6.74 26.50 31.85
C LEU A 29 -7.08 26.61 33.37
N SER A 30 -7.51 27.77 33.86
CA SER A 30 -7.83 27.96 35.31
C SER A 30 -9.17 27.37 35.75
N GLN A 31 -9.94 26.72 34.88
CA GLN A 31 -11.16 25.98 35.22
C GLN A 31 -10.99 24.47 34.93
N ALA A 32 -9.82 23.89 35.16
CA ALA A 32 -9.64 22.47 35.05
C ALA A 32 -10.40 21.72 36.18
N TYR A 33 -11.37 20.95 35.79
CA TYR A 33 -12.04 19.96 36.62
C TYR A 33 -11.02 18.97 37.18
N GLU A 34 -11.14 18.59 38.43
CA GLU A 34 -10.38 17.47 39.00
C GLU A 34 -10.70 16.19 38.21
N VAL A 35 -9.78 15.80 37.33
CA VAL A 35 -9.84 14.50 36.68
C VAL A 35 -9.50 13.43 37.70
N ASN A 36 -10.45 12.57 38.00
CA ASN A 36 -10.26 11.40 38.84
C ASN A 36 -9.12 10.53 38.28
N ASP A 37 -8.14 10.21 39.09
CA ASP A 37 -6.90 9.44 38.78
C ASP A 37 -7.16 7.98 38.32
N SER A 38 -8.39 7.61 38.03
CA SER A 38 -8.81 6.29 37.58
C SER A 38 -8.63 6.04 36.06
N SER A 39 -8.23 7.06 35.31
CA SER A 39 -8.06 6.94 33.83
C SER A 39 -6.71 6.38 33.38
N ARG A 40 -5.78 6.12 34.30
CA ARG A 40 -4.43 5.59 33.99
C ARG A 40 -4.30 4.07 33.94
N VAL A 41 -5.37 3.34 34.13
CA VAL A 41 -5.35 1.89 33.98
C VAL A 41 -5.66 1.60 32.54
N ILE A 42 -4.62 1.45 31.69
CA ILE A 42 -4.76 0.66 30.48
C ILE A 42 -5.08 -0.75 30.98
N ASP A 43 -6.34 -1.08 31.02
CA ASP A 43 -6.78 -2.39 31.42
C ASP A 43 -6.36 -3.35 30.30
N LEU A 44 -5.29 -4.12 30.53
CA LEU A 44 -4.88 -5.19 29.61
C LEU A 44 -6.02 -6.21 29.44
N ASP A 45 -6.96 -6.26 30.39
CA ASP A 45 -8.11 -7.17 30.34
C ASP A 45 -9.25 -6.67 29.43
N GLU A 46 -9.31 -5.40 29.09
CA GLU A 46 -10.46 -4.84 28.42
C GLU A 46 -10.11 -3.91 27.26
N VAL A 47 -9.57 -4.46 26.22
CA VAL A 47 -10.03 -3.96 24.93
C VAL A 47 -11.41 -4.55 24.73
N ILE A 48 -12.40 -3.96 25.41
CA ILE A 48 -13.81 -4.27 25.19
C ILE A 48 -14.09 -3.90 23.75
N VAL A 49 -14.15 -4.90 22.91
CA VAL A 49 -14.65 -4.76 21.55
C VAL A 49 -16.14 -4.44 21.67
N ILE A 50 -16.42 -3.16 21.84
CA ILE A 50 -17.79 -2.66 21.88
C ILE A 50 -18.41 -2.97 20.53
N SER A 51 -19.33 -3.93 20.55
CA SER A 51 -20.28 -4.32 19.50
C SER A 51 -19.79 -4.13 18.05
N GLN A 52 -18.96 -5.05 17.58
CA GLN A 52 -18.75 -5.23 16.15
C GLN A 52 -20.05 -5.67 15.48
N PRO A 53 -20.41 -5.14 14.31
CA PRO A 53 -21.64 -5.54 13.62
C PRO A 53 -21.72 -7.04 13.31
N LYS A 54 -20.58 -7.68 13.05
CA LYS A 54 -20.48 -9.07 12.58
C LYS A 54 -20.04 -10.07 13.64
N GLU A 55 -19.45 -9.62 14.74
CA GLU A 55 -18.81 -10.50 15.72
C GLU A 55 -19.61 -10.54 17.02
N SER A 56 -19.83 -11.74 17.53
CA SER A 56 -20.59 -11.95 18.75
C SER A 56 -19.72 -12.11 20.00
N PHE A 57 -18.38 -12.21 19.82
CA PHE A 57 -17.42 -12.46 20.88
C PHE A 57 -16.25 -11.49 20.83
N LEU A 58 -15.56 -11.31 21.94
CA LEU A 58 -14.28 -10.60 21.99
C LEU A 58 -13.26 -11.31 21.08
N LEU A 59 -12.35 -10.55 20.49
CA LEU A 59 -11.36 -11.10 19.56
C LEU A 59 -10.57 -12.28 20.15
N ARG A 60 -10.11 -12.14 21.38
CA ARG A 60 -9.35 -13.19 22.06
C ARG A 60 -10.18 -14.44 22.44
N GLN A 61 -11.50 -14.41 22.26
CA GLN A 61 -12.38 -15.58 22.41
C GLN A 61 -12.70 -16.26 21.07
N GLN A 62 -12.22 -15.71 19.97
CA GLN A 62 -12.41 -16.24 18.62
C GLN A 62 -11.20 -17.06 18.20
N PRO A 63 -11.37 -18.07 17.31
CA PRO A 63 -10.27 -18.80 16.73
C PRO A 63 -9.57 -17.98 15.64
N VAL A 64 -8.84 -16.92 16.04
CA VAL A 64 -8.14 -16.04 15.12
C VAL A 64 -6.94 -15.40 15.78
N SER A 65 -5.82 -15.35 15.07
CA SER A 65 -4.65 -14.59 15.50
C SER A 65 -4.91 -13.10 15.31
N SER A 66 -4.77 -12.30 16.37
CA SER A 66 -5.01 -10.86 16.32
C SER A 66 -4.05 -10.09 17.22
N ASN A 67 -3.81 -8.82 16.86
CA ASN A 67 -3.17 -7.82 17.72
C ASN A 67 -4.07 -6.60 17.78
N VAL A 68 -4.17 -6.00 18.94
CA VAL A 68 -4.92 -4.77 19.19
C VAL A 68 -3.97 -3.75 19.79
N PHE A 69 -3.97 -2.54 19.24
CA PHE A 69 -3.17 -1.41 19.68
C PHE A 69 -4.11 -0.26 20.06
N GLY A 70 -4.06 0.17 21.31
CA GLY A 70 -4.80 1.33 21.80
C GLY A 70 -4.14 2.65 21.37
N ALA A 71 -4.88 3.76 21.54
CA ALA A 71 -4.37 5.09 21.19
C ALA A 71 -3.08 5.45 21.95
N ASP A 72 -3.02 5.16 23.24
CA ASP A 72 -1.87 5.48 24.09
C ASP A 72 -0.63 4.70 23.67
N GLU A 73 -0.77 3.40 23.39
CA GLU A 73 0.33 2.57 22.85
C GLU A 73 0.83 3.09 21.52
N MET A 74 -0.08 3.51 20.62
CA MET A 74 0.28 4.11 19.32
C MET A 74 1.04 5.44 19.50
N HIS A 75 0.69 6.24 20.50
CA HIS A 75 1.41 7.47 20.85
C HIS A 75 2.80 7.19 21.42
N GLN A 76 2.93 6.26 22.36
CA GLN A 76 4.22 5.84 22.95
C GLN A 76 5.17 5.30 21.87
N LEU A 77 4.68 4.49 20.93
CA LEU A 77 5.44 4.00 19.79
C LEU A 77 5.65 5.07 18.71
N ASN A 78 5.03 6.24 18.86
CA ASN A 78 5.00 7.32 17.88
C ASN A 78 4.57 6.84 16.47
N VAL A 79 3.50 6.02 16.42
CA VAL A 79 2.94 5.44 15.21
C VAL A 79 1.79 6.31 14.72
N ASN A 80 1.91 6.85 13.50
CA ASN A 80 0.94 7.77 12.92
C ASN A 80 0.25 7.22 11.66
N ASP A 81 0.65 6.03 11.18
CA ASP A 81 0.04 5.37 10.03
C ASP A 81 0.27 3.83 10.05
N LEU A 82 -0.36 3.12 9.09
CA LEU A 82 -0.25 1.67 9.00
C LEU A 82 1.16 1.18 8.66
N SER A 83 1.96 1.93 7.91
CA SER A 83 3.31 1.50 7.54
C SER A 83 4.21 1.43 8.77
N GLN A 84 4.07 2.39 9.67
CA GLN A 84 4.80 2.42 10.93
C GLN A 84 4.29 1.32 11.88
N LEU A 85 2.97 1.09 11.94
CA LEU A 85 2.37 0.03 12.76
C LEU A 85 2.87 -1.36 12.34
N SER A 86 3.13 -1.58 11.05
CA SER A 86 3.56 -2.88 10.54
C SER A 86 4.81 -3.44 11.21
N GLN A 87 5.68 -2.58 11.77
CA GLN A 87 6.90 -2.97 12.45
C GLN A 87 6.65 -3.67 13.79
N TYR A 88 5.46 -3.55 14.36
CA TYR A 88 5.10 -4.05 15.70
C TYR A 88 4.14 -5.25 15.66
N VAL A 89 3.67 -5.64 14.48
CA VAL A 89 2.72 -6.74 14.30
C VAL A 89 3.41 -7.96 13.70
N PRO A 90 3.30 -9.15 14.30
CA PRO A 90 3.88 -10.37 13.75
C PRO A 90 3.37 -10.67 12.34
N SER A 91 4.27 -11.12 11.45
CA SER A 91 3.98 -11.51 10.06
C SER A 91 3.31 -10.42 9.20
N PHE A 92 3.32 -9.16 9.64
CA PHE A 92 2.76 -8.04 8.90
C PHE A 92 3.88 -7.12 8.41
N VAL A 93 3.91 -6.86 7.10
CA VAL A 93 4.88 -5.96 6.46
C VAL A 93 4.16 -5.03 5.51
N MET A 94 4.54 -3.78 5.55
CA MET A 94 4.09 -2.77 4.61
C MET A 94 5.29 -2.02 4.03
N PRO A 95 5.88 -2.53 2.93
CA PRO A 95 6.99 -1.84 2.28
C PRO A 95 6.59 -0.44 1.84
N THR A 96 7.44 0.53 2.10
CA THR A 96 7.21 1.92 1.67
C THR A 96 7.88 2.15 0.32
N TYR A 97 7.08 2.21 -0.74
CA TYR A 97 7.55 2.47 -2.10
C TYR A 97 7.74 3.98 -2.39
N GLY A 98 7.86 4.78 -1.35
CA GLY A 98 8.05 6.23 -1.45
C GLY A 98 6.82 7.04 -1.79
N SER A 99 5.63 6.45 -1.69
CA SER A 99 4.38 7.14 -1.97
C SER A 99 3.21 6.50 -1.23
N ARG A 100 2.22 7.29 -0.85
CA ARG A 100 0.94 6.81 -0.29
C ARG A 100 0.10 6.01 -1.28
N LEU A 101 0.31 6.16 -2.59
CA LEU A 101 -0.38 5.40 -3.63
C LEU A 101 -0.11 3.90 -3.52
N THR A 102 1.13 3.54 -3.27
CA THR A 102 1.62 2.16 -3.35
C THR A 102 1.54 1.46 -1.99
N SER A 103 0.41 1.56 -1.32
CA SER A 103 0.19 0.89 -0.04
C SER A 103 -0.01 -0.60 -0.25
N SER A 104 1.06 -1.37 -0.08
CA SER A 104 1.03 -2.83 -0.21
C SER A 104 1.17 -3.48 1.16
N LEU A 105 0.13 -4.17 1.59
CA LEU A 105 0.09 -4.88 2.86
C LEU A 105 0.33 -6.37 2.60
N TYR A 106 1.29 -6.92 3.33
CA TYR A 106 1.61 -8.36 3.31
C TYR A 106 1.40 -8.93 4.70
N ILE A 107 0.57 -9.96 4.81
CA ILE A 107 0.40 -10.73 6.05
C ILE A 107 0.64 -12.20 5.73
N ARG A 108 1.50 -12.87 6.51
CA ARG A 108 1.85 -14.29 6.34
C ARG A 108 2.33 -14.64 4.93
N GLY A 109 3.00 -13.71 4.24
CA GLY A 109 3.48 -13.92 2.88
C GLY A 109 2.47 -13.67 1.77
N ILE A 110 1.24 -13.29 2.10
CA ILE A 110 0.20 -12.92 1.12
C ILE A 110 0.07 -11.41 1.08
N GLY A 111 0.22 -10.84 -0.12
CA GLY A 111 0.18 -9.40 -0.34
C GLY A 111 0.10 -9.04 -1.81
N SER A 112 -0.01 -7.74 -2.11
CA SER A 112 -0.10 -7.25 -3.47
C SER A 112 0.61 -5.92 -3.64
N ARG A 113 1.50 -5.84 -4.62
CA ARG A 113 2.15 -4.58 -5.01
C ARG A 113 1.28 -3.71 -5.90
N ILE A 114 0.59 -4.31 -6.89
CA ILE A 114 -0.30 -3.64 -7.84
C ILE A 114 -1.68 -4.29 -7.82
N ASN A 115 -2.67 -3.64 -8.42
CA ASN A 115 -4.05 -4.11 -8.55
C ASN A 115 -4.73 -4.41 -7.19
N ASN A 116 -5.51 -5.49 -7.10
CA ASN A 116 -6.36 -5.78 -5.95
C ASN A 116 -5.56 -6.06 -4.69
N PRO A 117 -5.93 -5.50 -3.53
CA PRO A 117 -5.26 -5.79 -2.26
C PRO A 117 -5.55 -7.22 -1.79
N ALA A 118 -4.63 -7.78 -0.99
CA ALA A 118 -4.80 -9.09 -0.35
C ALA A 118 -5.17 -8.97 1.14
N VAL A 119 -5.06 -7.78 1.71
CA VAL A 119 -5.44 -7.46 3.09
C VAL A 119 -6.49 -6.36 3.06
N GLY A 120 -7.60 -6.56 3.75
CA GLY A 120 -8.67 -5.56 3.84
C GLY A 120 -8.37 -4.50 4.88
N VAL A 121 -8.85 -3.28 4.66
CA VAL A 121 -8.76 -2.18 5.63
C VAL A 121 -10.14 -1.56 5.83
N TYR A 122 -10.54 -1.42 7.09
CA TYR A 122 -11.81 -0.85 7.50
C TYR A 122 -11.59 0.32 8.46
N TYR A 123 -12.32 1.41 8.27
CA TYR A 123 -12.39 2.53 9.21
C TYR A 123 -13.81 2.64 9.76
N ASP A 124 -13.97 2.58 11.09
CA ASP A 124 -15.27 2.63 11.77
C ASP A 124 -16.33 1.70 11.13
N ASN A 125 -15.92 0.46 10.80
CA ASN A 125 -16.70 -0.60 10.13
C ASN A 125 -17.02 -0.33 8.64
N ILE A 126 -16.45 0.71 8.03
CA ILE A 126 -16.59 1.03 6.62
C ILE A 126 -15.40 0.44 5.86
N PRO A 127 -15.60 -0.42 4.84
CA PRO A 127 -14.51 -0.93 4.03
C PRO A 127 -13.90 0.17 3.15
N LEU A 128 -12.58 0.22 3.07
CA LEU A 128 -11.90 1.01 2.06
C LEU A 128 -11.76 0.19 0.78
N MET A 129 -12.26 0.73 -0.34
CA MET A 129 -12.41 -0.02 -1.58
C MET A 129 -11.17 0.00 -2.47
N SER A 130 -10.22 0.90 -2.23
CA SER A 130 -8.96 1.00 -2.96
C SER A 130 -7.77 0.96 -2.03
N LYS A 131 -6.70 0.26 -2.43
CA LYS A 131 -5.44 0.29 -1.68
C LYS A 131 -4.80 1.68 -1.60
N ALA A 132 -5.07 2.55 -2.57
CA ALA A 132 -4.65 3.96 -2.52
C ALA A 132 -5.24 4.72 -1.32
N ALA A 133 -6.32 4.20 -0.73
CA ALA A 133 -6.97 4.73 0.48
C ALA A 133 -6.43 4.14 1.79
N TYR A 134 -5.53 3.15 1.78
CA TYR A 134 -5.20 2.36 2.97
C TYR A 134 -4.24 3.06 3.91
N ASN A 135 -3.19 3.70 3.39
CA ASN A 135 -2.20 4.38 4.22
C ASN A 135 -2.63 5.82 4.48
N ASN A 136 -3.30 6.03 5.59
CA ASN A 136 -3.82 7.31 6.05
C ASN A 136 -3.13 7.72 7.36
N HIS A 137 -3.06 9.02 7.60
CA HIS A 137 -2.69 9.55 8.90
C HIS A 137 -3.75 9.18 9.95
N PHE A 138 -3.32 8.67 11.10
CA PHE A 138 -4.20 8.35 12.22
C PHE A 138 -4.47 9.58 13.07
N TYR A 139 -5.72 9.92 13.24
CA TYR A 139 -6.18 10.96 14.15
C TYR A 139 -7.53 10.56 14.75
N MET A 140 -7.89 11.11 15.91
CA MET A 140 -9.04 10.67 16.70
C MET A 140 -9.02 9.18 17.06
N LEU A 141 -7.86 8.58 17.08
CA LEU A 141 -7.72 7.13 17.21
C LEU A 141 -8.20 6.64 18.56
N ASP A 142 -9.00 5.56 18.57
CA ASP A 142 -9.33 4.74 19.72
C ASP A 142 -8.42 3.50 19.75
N ARG A 143 -8.43 2.73 18.65
CA ARG A 143 -7.59 1.54 18.50
C ARG A 143 -7.44 1.11 17.05
N VAL A 144 -6.45 0.24 16.83
CA VAL A 144 -6.27 -0.52 15.59
C VAL A 144 -6.24 -2.01 15.90
N ASP A 145 -7.09 -2.78 15.24
CA ASP A 145 -7.10 -4.23 15.30
C ASP A 145 -6.46 -4.79 14.02
N VAL A 146 -5.53 -5.71 14.14
CA VAL A 146 -4.93 -6.45 13.01
C VAL A 146 -5.24 -7.93 13.18
N LEU A 147 -6.06 -8.48 12.29
CA LEU A 147 -6.43 -9.90 12.22
C LEU A 147 -5.58 -10.56 11.13
N ARG A 148 -4.91 -11.64 11.47
CA ARG A 148 -4.00 -12.37 10.57
C ARG A 148 -4.63 -13.66 10.08
N GLY A 149 -4.31 -14.01 8.83
CA GLY A 149 -4.96 -15.12 8.11
C GLY A 149 -6.31 -14.73 7.53
N PRO A 150 -6.88 -15.58 6.66
CA PRO A 150 -8.07 -15.27 5.88
C PRO A 150 -9.30 -14.94 6.73
N GLN A 151 -9.90 -13.80 6.45
CA GLN A 151 -11.16 -13.32 7.05
C GLN A 151 -12.31 -13.37 6.03
N GLY A 152 -12.18 -14.20 4.99
CA GLY A 152 -13.08 -14.23 3.84
C GLY A 152 -14.55 -14.48 4.18
N THR A 153 -14.86 -15.28 5.21
CA THR A 153 -16.25 -15.63 5.56
C THR A 153 -17.07 -14.39 5.96
N LEU A 154 -16.58 -13.56 6.87
CA LEU A 154 -17.32 -12.38 7.33
C LEU A 154 -17.05 -11.12 6.50
N TYR A 155 -15.83 -10.97 5.96
CA TYR A 155 -15.39 -9.74 5.31
C TYR A 155 -15.24 -9.85 3.80
N GLY A 156 -15.16 -11.06 3.26
CA GLY A 156 -15.23 -11.35 1.83
C GLY A 156 -13.93 -11.17 1.07
N GLN A 157 -14.02 -10.55 -0.10
CA GLN A 157 -12.89 -10.35 -1.00
C GLN A 157 -11.79 -9.48 -0.36
N ASN A 158 -10.57 -9.64 -0.86
CA ASN A 158 -9.42 -8.82 -0.46
C ASN A 158 -9.04 -8.94 1.03
N THR A 159 -9.45 -10.05 1.70
CA THR A 159 -9.10 -10.36 3.09
C THR A 159 -8.41 -11.72 3.21
N GLU A 160 -7.67 -12.09 2.19
CA GLU A 160 -6.99 -13.37 2.07
C GLU A 160 -5.79 -13.49 3.03
N GLY A 161 -4.96 -12.44 3.12
CA GLY A 161 -3.86 -12.37 4.08
C GLY A 161 -4.30 -11.97 5.47
N GLY A 162 -5.34 -11.16 5.58
CA GLY A 162 -5.83 -10.62 6.84
C GLY A 162 -6.71 -9.39 6.72
N LEU A 163 -6.92 -8.75 7.85
CA LEU A 163 -7.80 -7.58 7.99
C LEU A 163 -7.23 -6.58 8.98
N VAL A 164 -7.21 -5.31 8.63
CA VAL A 164 -6.91 -4.20 9.54
C VAL A 164 -8.18 -3.38 9.78
N ARG A 165 -8.48 -3.09 11.04
CA ARG A 165 -9.63 -2.28 11.44
C ARG A 165 -9.15 -1.12 12.29
N VAL A 166 -9.50 0.08 11.89
CA VAL A 166 -9.18 1.33 12.59
C VAL A 166 -10.46 1.91 13.17
N TYR A 167 -10.45 2.24 14.44
CA TYR A 167 -11.60 2.81 15.14
C TYR A 167 -11.27 4.18 15.68
N SER A 168 -12.19 5.12 15.50
CA SER A 168 -12.13 6.43 16.11
C SER A 168 -12.84 6.44 17.48
N LYS A 169 -12.38 7.31 18.39
CA LYS A 169 -12.99 7.52 19.71
C LYS A 169 -14.49 7.77 19.59
N ASN A 170 -15.24 7.16 20.49
CA ASN A 170 -16.69 7.23 20.49
C ASN A 170 -17.19 8.43 21.30
N PRO A 171 -17.85 9.45 20.71
CA PRO A 171 -18.32 10.63 21.42
C PRO A 171 -19.46 10.36 22.42
N MET A 172 -20.05 9.16 22.45
CA MET A 172 -21.00 8.80 23.51
C MET A 172 -20.29 8.49 24.83
N SER A 173 -19.06 7.97 24.78
CA SER A 173 -18.28 7.57 25.97
C SER A 173 -17.08 8.47 26.26
N TYR A 174 -16.56 9.18 25.28
CA TYR A 174 -15.41 10.06 25.39
C TYR A 174 -15.82 11.50 25.12
N GLN A 175 -15.45 12.43 26.02
CA GLN A 175 -15.81 13.83 25.99
C GLN A 175 -14.56 14.70 26.11
N GLY A 176 -14.67 15.96 25.71
CA GLY A 176 -13.60 16.95 25.84
C GLY A 176 -12.96 17.33 24.51
N THR A 177 -11.84 18.00 24.58
CA THR A 177 -11.06 18.44 23.44
C THR A 177 -9.64 17.89 23.53
N ASP A 178 -9.21 17.17 22.50
CA ASP A 178 -7.85 16.72 22.33
C ASP A 178 -7.13 17.65 21.36
N ILE A 179 -5.94 18.12 21.72
CA ILE A 179 -5.03 18.86 20.84
C ILE A 179 -3.68 18.17 20.89
N ARG A 180 -3.12 17.85 19.71
CA ARG A 180 -1.75 17.36 19.58
C ARG A 180 -0.95 18.32 18.69
N LEU A 181 0.18 18.77 19.20
CA LEU A 181 1.16 19.59 18.48
C LEU A 181 2.48 18.87 18.45
N GLY A 182 3.06 18.69 17.26
CA GLY A 182 4.32 17.96 17.08
C GLY A 182 5.29 18.72 16.19
N ILE A 183 6.57 18.71 16.56
CA ILE A 183 7.67 19.20 15.72
C ILE A 183 8.85 18.22 15.79
N GLY A 184 9.65 18.16 14.73
CA GLY A 184 10.80 17.26 14.69
C GLY A 184 11.79 17.54 13.57
N THR A 185 12.79 16.68 13.48
CA THR A 185 13.78 16.69 12.40
C THR A 185 13.10 16.53 11.04
N GLY A 186 13.79 16.96 9.98
CA GLY A 186 13.21 17.03 8.63
C GLY A 186 12.13 18.11 8.50
N LEU A 187 12.07 19.09 9.45
CA LEU A 187 11.00 20.08 9.60
C LEU A 187 9.62 19.40 9.64
N TYR A 188 9.57 18.28 10.35
CA TYR A 188 8.29 17.64 10.68
C TYR A 188 7.44 18.58 11.52
N SER A 189 6.18 18.68 11.18
CA SER A 189 5.17 19.43 11.93
C SER A 189 3.85 18.67 11.92
N ASN A 190 3.20 18.59 13.07
CA ASN A 190 1.90 17.95 13.23
C ASN A 190 0.99 18.81 14.09
N VAL A 191 -0.25 18.97 13.66
CA VAL A 191 -1.31 19.65 14.43
C VAL A 191 -2.58 18.81 14.29
N GLU A 192 -3.11 18.33 15.40
CA GLU A 192 -4.38 17.62 15.44
C GLU A 192 -5.27 18.30 16.48
N VAL A 193 -6.53 18.50 16.15
CA VAL A 193 -7.56 19.01 17.07
C VAL A 193 -8.80 18.17 16.91
N ALA A 194 -9.32 17.67 18.02
CA ALA A 194 -10.55 16.89 18.03
C ALA A 194 -11.42 17.31 19.23
N HIS A 195 -12.70 17.59 18.99
CA HIS A 195 -13.67 17.91 20.03
C HIS A 195 -14.77 16.86 20.06
N TYR A 196 -15.09 16.38 21.25
CA TYR A 196 -16.09 15.36 21.51
C TYR A 196 -17.11 15.91 22.48
N HIS A 197 -18.38 15.87 22.09
CA HIS A 197 -19.45 16.43 22.90
C HIS A 197 -20.70 15.55 22.89
N ARG A 198 -21.28 15.35 24.05
CA ARG A 198 -22.55 14.62 24.26
C ARG A 198 -23.58 15.54 24.89
N PRO A 199 -24.32 16.33 24.08
CA PRO A 199 -25.31 17.27 24.62
C PRO A 199 -26.49 16.57 25.31
N SER A 200 -26.73 15.28 25.06
CA SER A 200 -27.75 14.48 25.73
C SER A 200 -27.44 12.99 25.70
N GLU A 201 -28.16 12.20 26.46
CA GLU A 201 -28.03 10.72 26.39
C GLU A 201 -28.37 10.15 25.00
N LYS A 202 -29.08 10.90 24.18
CA LYS A 202 -29.53 10.47 22.84
C LYS A 202 -28.65 10.96 21.70
N LEU A 203 -27.81 11.96 21.95
CA LEU A 203 -27.06 12.62 20.90
C LEU A 203 -25.60 12.85 21.35
N ALA A 204 -24.66 12.45 20.51
CA ALA A 204 -23.26 12.82 20.65
C ALA A 204 -22.64 13.09 19.29
N PHE A 205 -21.66 13.97 19.25
CA PHE A 205 -20.91 14.26 18.03
C PHE A 205 -19.43 14.49 18.33
N SER A 206 -18.61 14.31 17.33
CA SER A 206 -17.22 14.74 17.33
C SER A 206 -16.87 15.42 16.02
N VAL A 207 -15.96 16.38 16.10
CA VAL A 207 -15.39 17.11 14.96
C VAL A 207 -13.89 17.18 15.17
N ALA A 208 -13.13 16.82 14.13
CA ALA A 208 -11.69 16.88 14.19
C ALA A 208 -11.06 17.32 12.87
N GLY A 209 -9.83 17.79 12.97
CA GLY A 209 -8.99 18.09 11.83
C GLY A 209 -7.53 17.88 12.18
N PHE A 210 -6.73 17.60 11.15
CA PHE A 210 -5.28 17.52 11.29
C PHE A 210 -4.56 18.19 10.12
N TYR A 211 -3.33 18.57 10.39
CA TYR A 211 -2.31 18.90 9.38
C TYR A 211 -1.01 18.23 9.78
N SER A 212 -0.35 17.55 8.83
CA SER A 212 0.96 16.97 9.00
C SER A 212 1.86 17.36 7.83
N GLY A 213 3.02 17.92 8.12
CA GLY A 213 4.00 18.36 7.14
C GLY A 213 5.38 17.76 7.40
N LEU A 214 6.09 17.45 6.33
CA LEU A 214 7.49 17.02 6.35
C LEU A 214 8.23 17.72 5.22
N LYS A 215 9.37 18.36 5.50
CA LYS A 215 10.21 18.90 4.44
C LYS A 215 11.08 17.82 3.80
N GLY A 216 11.42 16.79 4.56
CA GLY A 216 12.05 15.57 4.09
C GLY A 216 13.52 15.39 4.44
N PHE A 217 14.06 14.22 4.07
CA PHE A 217 15.43 13.76 4.35
C PHE A 217 16.19 13.38 3.09
N ILE A 218 15.48 12.90 2.04
CA ILE A 218 16.08 12.34 0.83
C ILE A 218 16.39 13.45 -0.16
N ASP A 219 17.67 13.71 -0.39
CA ASP A 219 18.13 14.69 -1.38
C ASP A 219 17.88 14.19 -2.81
N ASN A 220 17.83 15.13 -3.78
CA ASN A 220 17.83 14.84 -5.20
C ASN A 220 19.03 15.56 -5.84
N GLN A 221 19.70 14.88 -6.76
CA GLN A 221 20.89 15.47 -7.43
C GLN A 221 20.55 16.64 -8.35
N ASN A 222 19.34 16.67 -8.89
CA ASN A 222 18.91 17.67 -9.88
C ASN A 222 18.01 18.76 -9.30
N PHE A 223 17.47 18.57 -8.07
CA PHE A 223 16.49 19.48 -7.47
C PHE A 223 16.85 19.81 -6.02
N SER A 224 16.56 21.02 -5.62
CA SER A 224 16.77 21.48 -4.23
C SER A 224 15.70 21.00 -3.24
N GLU A 225 14.56 20.52 -3.74
CA GLU A 225 13.52 19.93 -2.90
C GLU A 225 13.84 18.48 -2.56
N LYS A 226 13.43 18.05 -1.37
CA LYS A 226 13.57 16.66 -0.93
C LYS A 226 12.55 15.76 -1.62
N ASN A 227 12.95 14.52 -1.94
CA ASN A 227 12.08 13.54 -2.60
C ASN A 227 10.94 13.00 -1.70
N ASP A 228 11.05 13.15 -0.40
CA ASP A 228 10.09 12.69 0.59
C ASP A 228 9.32 13.85 1.27
N LYS A 229 9.36 15.07 0.70
CA LYS A 229 8.53 16.19 1.15
C LYS A 229 7.06 15.83 1.08
N SER A 230 6.31 16.07 2.16
CA SER A 230 4.87 15.79 2.20
C SER A 230 4.10 16.86 2.97
N ASN A 231 2.84 17.05 2.55
CA ASN A 231 1.83 17.85 3.26
C ASN A 231 0.53 17.06 3.22
N GLU A 232 -0.04 16.83 4.38
CA GLU A 232 -1.26 16.07 4.55
C GLU A 232 -2.21 16.83 5.45
N ALA A 233 -3.50 16.79 5.14
CA ALA A 233 -4.53 17.40 5.96
C ALA A 233 -5.81 16.58 5.89
N GLY A 234 -6.62 16.68 6.93
CA GLY A 234 -7.92 16.02 6.93
C GLY A 234 -8.87 16.60 7.96
N ALA A 235 -10.13 16.23 7.80
CA ALA A 235 -11.20 16.59 8.71
C ALA A 235 -12.21 15.45 8.83
N LYS A 236 -12.69 15.20 10.04
CA LYS A 236 -13.65 14.15 10.33
C LYS A 236 -14.78 14.68 11.20
N VAL A 237 -15.99 14.23 10.85
CA VAL A 237 -17.19 14.44 11.67
C VAL A 237 -17.82 13.07 11.95
N ARG A 238 -18.20 12.83 13.19
CA ARG A 238 -18.99 11.67 13.59
C ARG A 238 -20.21 12.14 14.39
N LEU A 239 -21.37 11.64 14.05
CA LEU A 239 -22.63 11.93 14.71
C LEU A 239 -23.30 10.63 15.13
N ILE A 240 -23.59 10.48 16.40
CA ILE A 240 -24.32 9.33 16.95
C ILE A 240 -25.64 9.81 17.51
N PHE A 241 -26.73 9.24 17.01
CA PHE A 241 -28.07 9.50 17.48
C PHE A 241 -28.77 8.21 17.92
N ALA A 242 -29.07 8.10 19.21
CA ALA A 242 -29.75 6.99 19.84
C ALA A 242 -31.05 7.47 20.49
N PRO A 243 -32.17 7.65 19.73
CA PRO A 243 -33.42 8.19 20.25
C PRO A 243 -34.01 7.35 21.37
N ASN A 244 -33.69 6.08 21.42
CA ASN A 244 -34.04 5.13 22.47
C ASN A 244 -32.99 3.99 22.54
N HIS A 245 -33.09 3.12 23.53
CA HIS A 245 -32.17 2.01 23.71
C HIS A 245 -32.16 0.92 22.62
N LYS A 246 -33.17 0.93 21.70
CA LYS A 246 -33.27 -0.04 20.62
C LYS A 246 -32.65 0.45 19.30
N LEU A 247 -32.67 1.75 19.04
CA LEU A 247 -32.23 2.32 17.77
C LEU A 247 -31.01 3.20 17.97
N LYS A 248 -29.96 2.94 17.20
CA LYS A 248 -28.76 3.74 17.13
C LYS A 248 -28.43 4.04 15.66
N LEU A 249 -28.20 5.29 15.33
CA LEU A 249 -27.65 5.76 14.09
C LEU A 249 -26.25 6.28 14.37
N ASP A 250 -25.27 5.88 13.57
CA ASP A 250 -23.86 6.28 13.68
C ASP A 250 -23.39 6.70 12.28
N TRP A 251 -23.20 7.99 12.08
CA TRP A 251 -22.81 8.58 10.81
C TRP A 251 -21.43 9.20 10.90
N THR A 252 -20.57 8.86 9.94
CA THR A 252 -19.21 9.40 9.85
C THR A 252 -18.97 10.00 8.47
N VAL A 253 -18.20 11.09 8.44
CA VAL A 253 -17.65 11.73 7.24
C VAL A 253 -16.18 12.00 7.51
N ASP A 254 -15.29 11.51 6.65
CA ASP A 254 -13.84 11.69 6.75
C ASP A 254 -13.30 12.16 5.40
N TYR A 255 -12.66 13.31 5.37
CA TYR A 255 -11.96 13.86 4.22
C TYR A 255 -10.47 13.90 4.48
N GLN A 256 -9.66 13.44 3.52
CA GLN A 256 -8.20 13.49 3.60
C GLN A 256 -7.59 13.98 2.29
N TYR A 257 -6.62 14.85 2.42
CA TYR A 257 -5.80 15.40 1.36
C TYR A 257 -4.34 15.00 1.57
N VAL A 258 -3.67 14.58 0.49
CA VAL A 258 -2.24 14.28 0.46
C VAL A 258 -1.62 15.02 -0.73
N ASN A 259 -0.50 15.69 -0.52
CA ASN A 259 0.35 16.23 -1.55
C ASN A 259 1.81 15.99 -1.15
N GLN A 260 2.47 15.08 -1.84
CA GLN A 260 3.82 14.69 -1.53
C GLN A 260 4.69 14.57 -2.78
N ASN A 261 5.99 14.79 -2.63
CA ASN A 261 7.00 14.22 -3.51
C ASN A 261 7.10 12.72 -3.23
N GLY A 262 7.76 11.95 -4.07
CA GLY A 262 7.83 10.51 -3.83
C GLY A 262 8.79 9.80 -4.76
N PHE A 263 8.82 8.46 -4.65
CA PHE A 263 9.62 7.58 -5.51
C PHE A 263 11.09 8.01 -5.56
N GLY A 264 11.66 8.34 -4.38
CA GLY A 264 13.04 8.77 -4.22
C GLY A 264 14.01 7.60 -4.34
N TYR A 265 14.15 7.04 -5.55
CA TYR A 265 14.99 5.87 -5.81
C TYR A 265 16.35 6.31 -6.34
N GLY A 266 17.39 5.96 -5.58
CA GLY A 266 18.77 6.16 -6.00
C GLY A 266 19.36 4.90 -6.62
N GLU A 267 20.26 5.07 -7.60
CA GLU A 267 20.95 3.95 -8.23
C GLU A 267 21.96 3.33 -7.26
N PHE A 268 22.12 2.01 -7.36
CA PHE A 268 23.15 1.29 -6.66
C PHE A 268 23.70 0.11 -7.49
N GLN A 269 24.90 -0.34 -7.14
CA GLN A 269 25.45 -1.56 -7.70
C GLN A 269 25.30 -2.69 -6.68
N PRO A 270 24.66 -3.81 -7.05
CA PRO A 270 24.65 -4.98 -6.18
C PRO A 270 26.06 -5.47 -5.97
N ILE A 271 26.47 -5.62 -4.69
CA ILE A 271 27.76 -6.21 -4.35
C ILE A 271 27.60 -7.73 -4.38
N GLU A 272 28.33 -8.40 -5.26
CA GLU A 272 28.45 -9.85 -5.25
C GLU A 272 29.31 -10.27 -4.03
N GLU A 273 28.66 -10.64 -2.95
CA GLU A 273 29.32 -11.51 -1.97
C GLU A 273 29.22 -12.95 -2.47
N SER A 274 30.36 -13.64 -2.60
CA SER A 274 30.41 -15.04 -3.01
C SER A 274 29.35 -15.89 -2.36
N SER A 275 28.41 -16.39 -3.15
CA SER A 275 27.27 -17.26 -2.80
C SER A 275 26.09 -16.66 -2.04
N VAL A 276 26.03 -15.38 -1.71
CA VAL A 276 24.92 -14.76 -1.02
C VAL A 276 24.61 -13.41 -1.64
N SER A 277 23.41 -13.29 -2.19
CA SER A 277 22.80 -12.14 -2.81
C SER A 277 23.36 -10.76 -2.50
N PRO A 278 23.36 -9.88 -3.49
CA PRO A 278 23.91 -8.54 -3.42
C PRO A 278 23.18 -7.68 -2.40
N TYR A 279 23.92 -7.06 -1.52
CA TYR A 279 23.42 -6.09 -0.56
C TYR A 279 24.04 -4.75 -0.84
N THR A 280 23.26 -3.71 -0.74
CA THR A 280 23.87 -2.42 -0.81
C THR A 280 23.41 -1.52 0.31
N LEU A 281 24.36 -0.84 0.88
CA LEU A 281 24.17 0.28 1.79
C LEU A 281 24.48 1.61 1.08
N ASP A 282 25.24 1.56 -0.01
CA ASP A 282 25.66 2.73 -0.79
C ASP A 282 24.70 2.93 -1.97
N VAL A 283 23.55 3.51 -1.65
CA VAL A 283 22.58 3.97 -2.63
C VAL A 283 22.86 5.44 -2.92
N ALA A 284 22.99 5.82 -4.17
CA ALA A 284 23.15 7.22 -4.58
C ALA A 284 21.93 8.06 -4.18
N ASP A 285 22.04 9.37 -4.22
CA ASP A 285 20.86 10.21 -4.15
C ASP A 285 20.09 10.11 -5.48
N PRO A 286 18.75 10.13 -5.46
CA PRO A 286 17.93 10.12 -6.66
C PRO A 286 18.35 11.20 -7.67
N ALA A 287 18.34 10.85 -8.96
CA ALA A 287 18.77 11.73 -10.05
C ALA A 287 17.72 11.71 -11.16
N THR A 288 16.54 12.25 -10.90
CA THR A 288 15.39 12.21 -11.80
C THR A 288 15.35 13.41 -12.76
N THR A 289 14.72 13.23 -13.91
CA THR A 289 14.50 14.30 -14.91
C THR A 289 13.53 15.37 -14.40
N PHE A 290 12.54 14.97 -13.59
CA PHE A 290 11.59 15.87 -12.91
C PHE A 290 11.30 15.36 -11.50
N MET A 291 10.70 16.21 -10.66
CA MET A 291 10.33 15.82 -9.31
C MET A 291 9.10 14.92 -9.37
N ASN A 292 9.29 13.67 -8.93
CA ASN A 292 8.22 12.69 -8.76
C ASN A 292 7.23 13.15 -7.70
N GLY A 293 5.95 12.75 -7.84
CA GLY A 293 4.96 13.17 -6.86
C GLY A 293 3.66 12.40 -6.88
N TYR A 294 2.94 12.55 -5.78
CA TYR A 294 1.62 11.98 -5.58
C TYR A 294 0.67 12.98 -4.89
N LYS A 295 -0.51 13.12 -5.45
CA LYS A 295 -1.60 13.95 -4.86
C LYS A 295 -2.86 13.11 -4.75
N ARG A 296 -3.58 13.26 -3.63
CA ARG A 296 -4.83 12.53 -3.39
C ARG A 296 -5.84 13.41 -2.67
N ASN A 297 -7.09 13.37 -3.14
CA ASN A 297 -8.28 13.81 -2.41
C ASN A 297 -9.15 12.57 -2.17
N MET A 298 -9.58 12.37 -0.95
CA MET A 298 -10.41 11.23 -0.56
C MET A 298 -11.51 11.69 0.39
N LEU A 299 -12.74 11.26 0.11
CA LEU A 299 -13.90 11.42 0.99
C LEU A 299 -14.49 10.05 1.28
N ASN A 300 -14.60 9.71 2.54
CA ASN A 300 -15.31 8.51 3.00
C ASN A 300 -16.50 8.94 3.86
N THR A 301 -17.66 8.39 3.62
CA THR A 301 -18.82 8.58 4.49
C THR A 301 -19.56 7.28 4.66
N GLY A 302 -20.11 7.06 5.84
CA GLY A 302 -20.89 5.88 6.14
C GLY A 302 -21.90 6.10 7.24
N LEU A 303 -23.06 5.48 7.05
CA LEU A 303 -24.17 5.48 8.00
C LEU A 303 -24.42 4.03 8.46
N SER A 304 -24.25 3.78 9.73
CA SER A 304 -24.61 2.51 10.37
C SER A 304 -25.87 2.69 11.22
N ILE A 305 -26.89 1.91 10.91
CA ILE A 305 -28.16 1.87 11.63
C ILE A 305 -28.24 0.53 12.36
N SER A 306 -28.27 0.56 13.69
CA SER A 306 -28.40 -0.63 14.53
C SER A 306 -29.75 -0.63 15.22
N TYR A 307 -30.46 -1.77 15.14
CA TYR A 307 -31.74 -1.97 15.79
C TYR A 307 -31.72 -3.24 16.66
N ASP A 308 -31.90 -3.04 17.96
CA ASP A 308 -31.93 -4.11 18.95
C ASP A 308 -33.34 -4.73 19.05
N MET A 309 -33.44 -6.02 18.68
CA MET A 309 -34.66 -6.83 18.71
C MET A 309 -34.72 -7.73 19.97
N LYS A 310 -34.01 -7.37 21.03
CA LYS A 310 -33.88 -8.12 22.30
C LYS A 310 -32.92 -9.32 22.23
N ASN A 311 -33.15 -10.28 21.33
CA ASN A 311 -32.28 -11.45 21.14
C ASN A 311 -31.42 -11.39 19.87
N LEU A 312 -31.75 -10.48 18.99
CA LEU A 312 -31.07 -10.26 17.71
C LEU A 312 -30.75 -8.77 17.58
N LEU A 313 -29.59 -8.48 17.04
CA LEU A 313 -29.19 -7.13 16.61
C LEU A 313 -29.19 -7.09 15.08
N PHE A 314 -30.00 -6.24 14.52
CA PHE A 314 -29.95 -5.91 13.09
C PHE A 314 -29.05 -4.68 12.90
N THR A 315 -28.14 -4.76 11.95
CA THR A 315 -27.28 -3.63 11.56
C THR A 315 -27.32 -3.46 10.04
N SER A 316 -27.56 -2.25 9.58
CA SER A 316 -27.47 -1.82 8.20
C SER A 316 -26.34 -0.79 8.09
N THR A 317 -25.34 -1.06 7.27
CA THR A 317 -24.23 -0.13 7.03
C THR A 317 -24.18 0.23 5.55
N THR A 318 -24.38 1.50 5.25
CA THR A 318 -24.26 2.09 3.90
C THR A 318 -23.03 2.97 3.87
N SER A 319 -22.16 2.83 2.88
CA SER A 319 -21.03 3.73 2.74
C SER A 319 -20.82 4.19 1.31
N TYR A 320 -20.26 5.37 1.18
CA TYR A 320 -19.80 5.94 -0.08
C TYR A 320 -18.36 6.42 0.07
N GLN A 321 -17.53 6.08 -0.92
CA GLN A 321 -16.15 6.53 -1.02
C GLN A 321 -15.94 7.24 -2.35
N PHE A 322 -15.34 8.43 -2.29
CA PHE A 322 -14.78 9.13 -3.43
C PHE A 322 -13.27 9.22 -3.24
N LEU A 323 -12.52 8.94 -4.31
CA LEU A 323 -11.08 9.10 -4.36
C LEU A 323 -10.70 9.69 -5.71
N GLN A 324 -9.86 10.71 -5.68
CA GLN A 324 -9.22 11.28 -6.86
C GLN A 324 -7.74 11.44 -6.58
N ASP A 325 -6.91 10.83 -7.40
CA ASP A 325 -5.47 10.95 -7.24
C ASP A 325 -4.75 11.19 -8.56
N ARG A 326 -3.49 11.62 -8.42
CA ARG A 326 -2.56 11.81 -9.52
C ARG A 326 -1.17 11.41 -9.07
N MET A 327 -0.56 10.52 -9.81
CA MET A 327 0.84 10.13 -9.70
C MET A 327 1.60 10.65 -10.91
N MET A 328 2.80 11.19 -10.67
CA MET A 328 3.79 11.47 -11.71
C MET A 328 5.09 10.77 -11.32
N MET A 329 5.63 9.97 -12.19
CA MET A 329 6.83 9.18 -11.92
C MET A 329 7.76 9.17 -13.13
N ASP A 330 9.00 9.56 -12.89
CA ASP A 330 10.13 9.25 -13.75
C ASP A 330 10.44 7.76 -13.56
N GLN A 331 10.06 6.96 -14.56
CA GLN A 331 10.07 5.49 -14.45
C GLN A 331 11.46 4.89 -14.63
N ASP A 332 12.38 5.63 -15.23
CA ASP A 332 13.77 5.19 -15.40
C ASP A 332 14.65 5.56 -14.21
N TYR A 333 14.22 6.50 -13.34
CA TYR A 333 14.90 6.97 -12.12
C TYR A 333 16.26 7.62 -12.38
N MET A 334 16.50 8.20 -13.56
CA MET A 334 17.79 8.75 -13.98
C MET A 334 17.66 10.15 -14.57
N THR A 335 18.80 10.81 -14.72
CA THR A 335 18.85 12.16 -15.34
C THR A 335 18.51 12.17 -16.85
N PRO A 336 18.98 11.18 -17.69
CA PRO A 336 18.52 11.11 -19.07
C PRO A 336 17.06 10.74 -19.14
N ASP A 337 16.26 11.50 -19.90
CA ASP A 337 14.82 11.36 -20.02
C ASP A 337 14.47 10.18 -20.95
N TYR A 338 14.21 9.00 -20.36
CA TYR A 338 13.75 7.82 -21.08
C TYR A 338 12.23 7.72 -21.08
N LEU A 339 11.61 7.81 -19.90
CA LEU A 339 10.22 7.40 -19.72
C LEU A 339 9.52 8.15 -18.59
N ARG A 340 8.40 8.78 -18.91
CA ARG A 340 7.52 9.46 -17.95
C ARG A 340 6.20 8.73 -17.87
N LEU A 341 5.83 8.34 -16.65
CA LEU A 341 4.53 7.74 -16.36
C LEU A 341 3.69 8.74 -15.56
N GLU A 342 2.51 9.04 -16.07
CA GLU A 342 1.48 9.72 -15.30
C GLU A 342 0.29 8.77 -15.09
N GLN A 343 -0.30 8.78 -13.91
CA GLN A 343 -1.55 8.08 -13.63
C GLN A 343 -2.50 9.03 -12.90
N ARG A 344 -3.69 9.19 -13.44
CA ARG A 344 -4.80 9.94 -12.84
C ARG A 344 -5.94 8.97 -12.62
N GLN A 345 -6.42 8.90 -11.39
CA GLN A 345 -7.53 8.02 -11.06
C GLN A 345 -8.69 8.82 -10.46
N LYS A 346 -9.89 8.41 -10.80
CA LYS A 346 -11.13 8.88 -10.16
C LYS A 346 -12.01 7.67 -9.85
N MET A 347 -12.24 7.46 -8.57
CA MET A 347 -13.04 6.34 -8.08
C MET A 347 -14.27 6.85 -7.33
N ASN A 348 -15.41 6.22 -7.60
CA ASN A 348 -16.58 6.27 -6.75
C ASN A 348 -16.90 4.83 -6.35
N ALA A 349 -17.22 4.61 -5.09
CA ALA A 349 -17.63 3.30 -4.60
C ALA A 349 -18.81 3.44 -3.63
N LEU A 350 -19.75 2.54 -3.75
CA LEU A 350 -20.91 2.41 -2.86
C LEU A 350 -20.92 1.01 -2.27
N THR A 351 -21.11 0.91 -0.96
CA THR A 351 -21.29 -0.38 -0.30
C THR A 351 -22.56 -0.39 0.54
N GLN A 352 -23.20 -1.54 0.59
CA GLN A 352 -24.35 -1.80 1.47
C GLN A 352 -24.16 -3.15 2.15
N GLU A 353 -24.29 -3.17 3.45
CA GLU A 353 -24.24 -4.38 4.24
C GLU A 353 -25.44 -4.46 5.20
N PHE A 354 -26.05 -5.64 5.25
CA PHE A 354 -27.06 -5.96 6.25
C PHE A 354 -26.58 -7.15 7.06
N VAL A 355 -26.59 -7.02 8.39
CA VAL A 355 -26.19 -8.07 9.31
C VAL A 355 -27.26 -8.27 10.34
N LEU A 356 -27.67 -9.52 10.54
CA LEU A 356 -28.51 -9.98 11.64
C LEU A 356 -27.66 -10.91 12.52
N ARG A 357 -27.37 -10.51 13.75
CA ARG A 357 -26.57 -11.33 14.68
C ARG A 357 -27.29 -11.58 15.99
N SER A 358 -26.92 -12.67 16.66
CA SER A 358 -27.36 -12.93 18.02
C SER A 358 -26.91 -11.84 18.99
N HIS A 359 -27.82 -11.42 19.87
CA HIS A 359 -27.60 -10.44 20.94
C HIS A 359 -27.99 -11.05 22.29
N HIS A 360 -27.48 -12.22 22.58
CA HIS A 360 -27.68 -12.94 23.84
C HIS A 360 -26.47 -13.84 24.12
N THR A 361 -26.34 -14.30 25.35
CA THR A 361 -25.22 -15.16 25.82
C THR A 361 -25.52 -16.66 25.76
N GLY A 362 -26.43 -17.09 24.86
CA GLY A 362 -26.83 -18.50 24.75
C GLY A 362 -25.74 -19.36 24.09
N ARG A 363 -25.88 -20.70 24.25
CA ARG A 363 -24.98 -21.70 23.67
C ARG A 363 -24.87 -21.67 22.14
N TRP A 364 -25.84 -21.06 21.46
CA TRP A 364 -25.87 -20.90 20.02
C TRP A 364 -25.93 -19.42 19.66
N GLN A 365 -24.93 -18.95 18.95
CA GLN A 365 -24.86 -17.58 18.45
C GLN A 365 -24.55 -17.60 16.97
N HIS A 366 -25.12 -16.67 16.22
CA HIS A 366 -24.88 -16.59 14.79
C HIS A 366 -24.83 -15.13 14.29
N ALA A 367 -24.19 -14.95 13.16
CA ALA A 367 -24.27 -13.74 12.33
C ALA A 367 -24.58 -14.15 10.89
N THR A 368 -25.63 -13.57 10.32
CA THR A 368 -26.01 -13.78 8.93
C THR A 368 -26.10 -12.44 8.25
N GLY A 369 -25.57 -12.31 7.05
CA GLY A 369 -25.61 -11.03 6.36
C GLY A 369 -25.58 -11.11 4.86
N LEU A 370 -25.95 -9.98 4.26
CA LEU A 370 -25.86 -9.70 2.85
C LEU A 370 -24.90 -8.53 2.65
N PHE A 371 -24.06 -8.62 1.64
CA PHE A 371 -23.13 -7.55 1.26
C PHE A 371 -23.25 -7.27 -0.23
N GLY A 372 -23.25 -6.02 -0.59
CA GLY A 372 -23.15 -5.57 -1.97
C GLY A 372 -22.23 -4.38 -2.10
N SER A 373 -21.43 -4.34 -3.17
CA SER A 373 -20.62 -3.18 -3.51
C SER A 373 -20.61 -2.92 -5.01
N CYS A 374 -20.55 -1.65 -5.37
CA CYS A 374 -20.31 -1.18 -6.73
C CYS A 374 -19.17 -0.16 -6.68
N GLN A 375 -18.18 -0.36 -7.53
CA GLN A 375 -17.05 0.55 -7.68
C GLN A 375 -16.94 0.97 -9.14
N TRP A 376 -16.76 2.25 -9.37
CA TRP A 376 -16.51 2.84 -10.70
C TRP A 376 -15.14 3.52 -10.63
N LEU A 377 -14.14 2.89 -11.25
CA LEU A 377 -12.79 3.41 -11.34
C LEU A 377 -12.52 3.83 -12.79
N HIS A 378 -12.11 5.07 -12.96
CA HIS A 378 -11.58 5.61 -14.20
C HIS A 378 -10.11 5.93 -14.01
N THR A 379 -9.26 5.48 -14.93
CA THR A 379 -7.81 5.67 -14.90
C THR A 379 -7.35 6.18 -16.24
N ASP A 380 -6.72 7.36 -16.28
CA ASP A 380 -5.90 7.81 -17.40
C ASP A 380 -4.44 7.56 -17.03
N ALA A 381 -3.71 6.87 -17.88
CA ALA A 381 -2.33 6.44 -17.62
C ALA A 381 -1.37 6.71 -18.78
N PRO A 382 -1.24 7.98 -19.25
CA PRO A 382 -0.39 8.29 -20.38
C PRO A 382 1.09 7.97 -20.08
N VAL A 383 1.74 7.32 -21.05
CA VAL A 383 3.17 7.07 -21.09
C VAL A 383 3.80 7.96 -22.16
N THR A 384 4.82 8.73 -21.78
CA THR A 384 5.58 9.61 -22.70
C THR A 384 7.02 9.15 -22.76
N PHE A 385 7.59 9.12 -23.95
CA PHE A 385 8.99 8.73 -24.18
C PHE A 385 9.84 9.96 -24.38
N GLY A 386 10.92 10.05 -23.63
CA GLY A 386 11.85 11.17 -23.66
C GLY A 386 12.92 11.01 -24.75
N ASP A 387 13.76 12.06 -24.89
CA ASP A 387 14.80 12.16 -25.91
C ASP A 387 15.82 11.03 -25.85
N ALA A 388 16.05 10.41 -24.70
CA ALA A 388 16.96 9.27 -24.55
C ALA A 388 16.47 8.00 -25.29
N ILE A 389 15.16 7.89 -25.53
CA ILE A 389 14.56 6.83 -26.39
C ILE A 389 14.32 7.33 -27.81
N THR A 390 13.66 8.48 -27.97
CA THR A 390 13.21 8.97 -29.28
C THR A 390 14.35 9.48 -30.13
N GLY A 391 15.41 10.06 -29.55
CA GLY A 391 16.60 10.51 -30.24
C GLY A 391 17.32 9.40 -31.01
N PRO A 392 17.72 8.28 -30.37
CA PRO A 392 18.27 7.11 -31.06
C PRO A 392 17.36 6.54 -32.15
N ILE A 393 16.04 6.53 -31.95
CA ILE A 393 15.07 6.11 -32.98
C ILE A 393 15.15 7.04 -34.18
N GLY A 394 15.08 8.36 -33.98
CA GLY A 394 15.20 9.36 -35.02
C GLY A 394 16.52 9.22 -35.79
N SER A 395 17.63 9.07 -35.06
CA SER A 395 18.96 8.85 -35.69
C SER A 395 19.06 7.56 -36.49
N ALA A 396 18.44 6.47 -36.04
CA ALA A 396 18.42 5.21 -36.80
C ALA A 396 17.62 5.33 -38.09
N ILE A 397 16.48 6.02 -38.05
CA ILE A 397 15.66 6.31 -39.25
C ILE A 397 16.43 7.23 -40.21
N GLU A 398 17.06 8.28 -39.70
CA GLU A 398 17.91 9.20 -40.48
C GLU A 398 19.01 8.44 -41.20
N ASN A 399 19.75 7.59 -40.51
CA ASN A 399 20.80 6.77 -41.10
C ASN A 399 20.26 5.79 -42.16
N SER A 400 19.09 5.19 -41.91
CA SER A 400 18.43 4.32 -42.89
C SER A 400 18.05 5.08 -44.17
N MET A 401 17.49 6.28 -44.03
CA MET A 401 17.16 7.15 -45.16
C MET A 401 18.42 7.60 -45.92
N LYS A 402 19.47 8.05 -45.24
CA LYS A 402 20.75 8.41 -45.85
C LYS A 402 21.33 7.24 -46.63
N ASN A 403 21.33 6.03 -46.08
CA ASN A 403 21.82 4.84 -46.77
C ASN A 403 20.98 4.49 -48.00
N ALA A 404 19.66 4.56 -47.92
CA ALA A 404 18.77 4.31 -49.07
C ALA A 404 19.01 5.34 -50.18
N MET A 405 19.12 6.63 -49.82
CA MET A 405 19.44 7.69 -50.77
C MET A 405 20.82 7.49 -51.40
N LEU A 406 21.83 7.13 -50.61
CA LEU A 406 23.18 6.83 -51.06
C LEU A 406 23.19 5.73 -52.11
N GLN A 407 22.51 4.62 -51.85
CA GLN A 407 22.39 3.49 -52.78
C GLN A 407 21.67 3.90 -54.08
N ALA A 408 20.57 4.65 -53.95
CA ALA A 408 19.83 5.14 -55.12
C ALA A 408 20.67 6.10 -55.98
N MET A 409 21.38 7.04 -55.37
CA MET A 409 22.27 7.99 -56.07
C MET A 409 23.47 7.30 -56.67
N MET A 410 24.11 6.38 -55.96
CA MET A 410 25.20 5.55 -56.49
C MET A 410 24.74 4.74 -57.71
N GLY A 411 23.58 4.07 -57.63
CA GLY A 411 23.01 3.36 -58.79
C GLY A 411 22.75 4.26 -59.99
N ARG A 412 22.27 5.51 -59.76
CA ARG A 412 22.03 6.50 -60.78
C ARG A 412 23.35 6.95 -61.48
N PHE A 413 24.38 7.25 -60.68
CA PHE A 413 25.70 7.68 -61.25
C PHE A 413 26.41 6.54 -61.98
N MET A 414 26.32 5.31 -61.46
CA MET A 414 26.85 4.13 -62.17
C MET A 414 26.09 3.86 -63.47
N GLY A 415 24.77 4.05 -63.49
CA GLY A 415 23.94 3.97 -64.70
C GLY A 415 24.32 5.06 -65.78
N GLN A 416 24.95 6.13 -65.36
CA GLN A 416 25.51 7.18 -66.22
C GLN A 416 26.94 6.86 -66.71
N GLY A 417 27.49 5.70 -66.36
CA GLY A 417 28.80 5.23 -66.75
C GLY A 417 29.94 5.61 -65.80
N MET A 418 29.62 6.08 -64.59
CA MET A 418 30.67 6.48 -63.67
C MET A 418 31.25 5.22 -62.97
N PRO A 419 32.58 5.15 -62.75
CA PRO A 419 33.19 4.09 -61.95
C PRO A 419 32.63 4.03 -60.55
N GLN A 420 32.48 2.84 -59.97
CA GLN A 420 31.83 2.61 -58.68
C GLN A 420 32.40 3.48 -57.54
N GLU A 421 33.71 3.65 -57.47
CA GLU A 421 34.35 4.43 -56.40
C GLU A 421 34.01 5.93 -56.51
N GLN A 422 34.04 6.49 -57.77
CA GLN A 422 33.66 7.88 -58.03
C GLN A 422 32.15 8.09 -57.83
N ALA A 423 31.31 7.10 -58.21
CA ALA A 423 29.88 7.14 -58.04
C ALA A 423 29.53 7.15 -56.51
N MET A 424 30.25 6.38 -55.72
CA MET A 424 30.08 6.36 -54.26
C MET A 424 30.47 7.69 -53.63
N GLN A 425 31.64 8.27 -53.99
CA GLN A 425 32.05 9.55 -53.43
C GLN A 425 31.09 10.68 -53.79
N MET A 426 30.62 10.71 -55.02
CA MET A 426 29.69 11.73 -55.49
C MET A 426 28.30 11.57 -54.89
N ALA A 427 27.85 10.32 -54.67
CA ALA A 427 26.60 10.03 -53.98
C ALA A 427 26.68 10.47 -52.51
N GLN A 428 27.80 10.20 -51.85
CA GLN A 428 28.01 10.63 -50.46
C GLN A 428 27.97 12.15 -50.31
N GLN A 429 28.72 12.88 -51.16
CA GLN A 429 28.71 14.35 -51.16
C GLN A 429 27.32 14.92 -51.44
N THR A 430 26.56 14.30 -52.33
CA THR A 430 25.20 14.70 -52.66
C THR A 430 24.23 14.49 -51.49
N VAL A 431 24.29 13.34 -50.86
CA VAL A 431 23.45 13.03 -49.70
C VAL A 431 23.79 13.93 -48.52
N ASP A 432 25.08 14.19 -48.27
CA ASP A 432 25.53 15.10 -47.21
C ASP A 432 25.06 16.54 -47.46
N ALA A 433 25.13 17.01 -48.73
CA ALA A 433 24.63 18.32 -49.12
C ALA A 433 23.09 18.47 -49.00
N MET A 434 22.36 17.35 -49.06
CA MET A 434 20.92 17.37 -48.88
C MET A 434 20.50 17.68 -47.44
N GLY A 435 21.40 17.51 -46.45
CA GLY A 435 21.16 17.87 -45.06
C GLY A 435 19.97 17.07 -44.47
N VAL A 436 19.97 15.75 -44.71
CA VAL A 436 18.90 14.87 -44.22
C VAL A 436 18.92 14.82 -42.67
N THR A 437 17.79 15.12 -42.06
CA THR A 437 17.57 15.03 -40.61
C THR A 437 16.25 14.30 -40.31
N MET A 438 16.22 13.59 -39.19
CA MET A 438 14.99 12.93 -38.69
C MET A 438 14.91 13.05 -37.17
N SER A 439 13.74 13.38 -36.68
CA SER A 439 13.36 13.30 -35.27
C SER A 439 12.15 12.40 -35.10
N ALA A 440 12.03 11.80 -33.94
CA ALA A 440 10.86 10.99 -33.54
C ALA A 440 10.27 11.54 -32.24
N GLU A 441 8.96 11.56 -32.15
CA GLU A 441 8.18 11.79 -30.95
C GLU A 441 7.26 10.58 -30.74
N MET A 442 7.16 10.06 -29.53
CA MET A 442 6.35 8.88 -29.24
C MET A 442 5.63 9.05 -27.89
N ALA A 443 4.35 8.67 -27.85
CA ALA A 443 3.59 8.59 -26.63
C ALA A 443 2.46 7.55 -26.74
N VAL A 444 1.97 7.11 -25.58
CA VAL A 444 0.85 6.17 -25.48
C VAL A 444 -0.16 6.78 -24.50
N PRO A 445 -1.09 7.64 -24.97
CA PRO A 445 -2.24 8.04 -24.19
C PRO A 445 -3.22 6.86 -24.03
N GLU A 446 -3.60 6.60 -22.78
CA GLU A 446 -4.43 5.45 -22.38
C GLU A 446 -5.50 5.87 -21.40
N SER A 447 -6.72 5.38 -21.61
CA SER A 447 -7.86 5.62 -20.73
C SER A 447 -8.65 4.33 -20.46
N PHE A 448 -8.91 4.07 -19.20
CA PHE A 448 -9.54 2.84 -18.73
C PHE A 448 -10.70 3.13 -17.80
N LYS A 449 -11.82 2.44 -18.01
CA LYS A 449 -12.89 2.34 -17.02
C LYS A 449 -12.94 0.89 -16.54
N THR A 450 -12.74 0.70 -15.25
CA THR A 450 -12.73 -0.63 -14.64
C THR A 450 -13.81 -0.74 -13.55
N PRO A 451 -15.12 -0.76 -13.94
CA PRO A 451 -16.17 -0.96 -12.97
C PRO A 451 -16.15 -2.39 -12.43
N SER A 452 -16.41 -2.52 -11.13
CA SER A 452 -16.53 -3.81 -10.46
C SER A 452 -17.75 -3.85 -9.55
N MET A 453 -18.37 -5.02 -9.43
CA MET A 453 -19.49 -5.29 -8.56
C MET A 453 -19.24 -6.55 -7.78
N ASN A 454 -19.57 -6.54 -6.50
CA ASN A 454 -19.56 -7.70 -5.64
C ASN A 454 -20.92 -7.87 -4.97
N PHE A 455 -21.39 -9.10 -4.90
CA PHE A 455 -22.53 -9.50 -4.10
C PHE A 455 -22.19 -10.73 -3.30
N ALA A 456 -22.60 -10.78 -2.03
CA ALA A 456 -22.35 -11.91 -1.18
C ALA A 456 -23.45 -12.16 -0.14
N LEU A 457 -23.65 -13.45 0.15
CA LEU A 457 -24.43 -13.96 1.28
C LEU A 457 -23.47 -14.67 2.21
N PHE A 458 -23.50 -14.37 3.50
CA PHE A 458 -22.65 -15.02 4.49
C PHE A 458 -23.39 -15.39 5.77
N HIS A 459 -22.92 -16.47 6.38
CA HIS A 459 -23.37 -16.94 7.67
C HIS A 459 -22.19 -17.48 8.48
N GLU A 460 -22.10 -17.09 9.73
CA GLU A 460 -21.21 -17.70 10.71
C GLU A 460 -22.00 -18.07 11.95
N THR A 461 -21.81 -19.28 12.44
CA THR A 461 -22.46 -19.78 13.66
C THR A 461 -21.42 -20.30 14.64
N ASN A 462 -21.63 -20.00 15.90
CA ASN A 462 -20.82 -20.44 17.03
C ASN A 462 -21.71 -21.27 17.94
N ILE A 463 -21.34 -22.53 18.17
CA ILE A 463 -22.10 -23.51 18.95
C ILE A 463 -21.23 -24.02 20.10
N GLU A 464 -21.66 -23.85 21.33
CA GLU A 464 -21.05 -24.47 22.48
C GLU A 464 -21.51 -25.94 22.53
N LEU A 465 -20.64 -26.85 22.07
CA LEU A 465 -20.96 -28.28 21.99
C LEU A 465 -21.11 -28.90 23.39
N VAL A 466 -20.14 -28.64 24.25
CA VAL A 466 -20.10 -28.96 25.67
C VAL A 466 -19.46 -27.76 26.38
N ASP A 467 -19.57 -27.75 27.71
CA ASP A 467 -18.93 -26.68 28.49
C ASP A 467 -17.48 -26.50 28.09
N ARG A 468 -17.08 -25.23 27.76
CA ARG A 468 -15.74 -24.83 27.35
C ARG A 468 -15.33 -25.21 25.93
N LEU A 469 -16.11 -25.99 25.19
CA LEU A 469 -15.78 -26.37 23.80
C LEU A 469 -16.76 -25.73 22.84
N LYS A 470 -16.25 -24.81 22.02
CA LYS A 470 -17.01 -24.04 21.03
C LYS A 470 -16.62 -24.47 19.63
N LEU A 471 -17.61 -24.75 18.79
CA LEU A 471 -17.48 -24.97 17.35
C LEU A 471 -17.90 -23.70 16.60
N THR A 472 -17.05 -23.20 15.73
CA THR A 472 -17.33 -22.11 14.79
C THR A 472 -17.47 -22.69 13.38
N LEU A 473 -18.61 -22.46 12.74
CA LEU A 473 -18.84 -22.82 11.33
C LEU A 473 -19.22 -21.56 10.55
N GLY A 474 -18.57 -21.36 9.45
CA GLY A 474 -18.82 -20.20 8.61
C GLY A 474 -18.87 -20.57 7.12
N LEU A 475 -19.71 -19.88 6.37
CA LEU A 475 -19.82 -20.01 4.93
C LEU A 475 -20.19 -18.68 4.30
N ARG A 476 -19.49 -18.34 3.21
CA ARG A 476 -19.85 -17.20 2.35
C ARG A 476 -19.88 -17.63 0.91
N PHE A 477 -20.95 -17.27 0.24
CA PHE A 477 -21.04 -17.33 -1.22
C PHE A 477 -20.85 -15.93 -1.79
N ASN A 478 -19.95 -15.77 -2.74
CA ASN A 478 -19.53 -14.50 -3.31
C ASN A 478 -19.62 -14.55 -4.83
N VAL A 479 -20.09 -13.48 -5.43
CA VAL A 479 -20.14 -13.27 -6.88
C VAL A 479 -19.47 -11.93 -7.17
N ASP A 480 -18.43 -11.96 -7.98
CA ASP A 480 -17.68 -10.78 -8.43
C ASP A 480 -17.83 -10.63 -9.92
N ARG A 481 -18.23 -9.46 -10.37
CA ARG A 481 -18.19 -9.08 -11.78
C ARG A 481 -17.18 -7.96 -11.96
N VAL A 482 -16.18 -8.19 -12.78
CA VAL A 482 -15.15 -7.21 -13.17
C VAL A 482 -15.30 -6.91 -14.64
N LYS A 483 -15.16 -5.65 -15.02
CA LYS A 483 -15.25 -5.17 -16.39
C LYS A 483 -14.06 -4.25 -16.68
N ILE A 484 -13.62 -4.22 -17.93
CA ILE A 484 -12.73 -3.21 -18.45
C ILE A 484 -13.33 -2.64 -19.73
N ASP A 485 -13.43 -1.32 -19.82
CA ASP A 485 -13.60 -0.56 -21.05
C ASP A 485 -12.27 0.17 -21.26
N TYR A 486 -11.58 -0.09 -22.35
CA TYR A 486 -10.31 0.52 -22.66
C TYR A 486 -10.35 1.29 -23.97
N ASP A 487 -9.58 2.37 -24.00
CA ASP A 487 -9.34 3.22 -25.15
C ASP A 487 -7.86 3.62 -25.08
N ALA A 488 -7.03 2.93 -25.84
CA ALA A 488 -5.58 3.06 -25.81
C ALA A 488 -5.05 3.33 -27.22
N LEU A 489 -4.33 4.42 -27.35
CA LEU A 489 -3.72 4.89 -28.57
C LEU A 489 -2.20 4.98 -28.36
N ALA A 490 -1.41 4.45 -29.27
CA ALA A 490 0.00 4.81 -29.39
C ALA A 490 0.24 5.57 -30.67
N TYR A 491 1.12 6.55 -30.62
CA TYR A 491 1.56 7.25 -31.81
C TYR A 491 3.06 7.46 -31.83
N MET A 492 3.63 7.46 -33.07
CA MET A 492 4.99 7.85 -33.35
C MET A 492 4.96 8.85 -34.51
N ASN A 493 5.32 10.08 -34.23
CA ASN A 493 5.48 11.14 -35.23
C ASN A 493 6.94 11.22 -35.67
N MET A 494 7.21 10.95 -36.93
CA MET A 494 8.56 11.01 -37.51
C MET A 494 8.66 12.26 -38.39
N THR A 495 9.38 13.27 -37.93
CA THR A 495 9.52 14.54 -38.64
C THR A 495 10.92 14.69 -39.19
N GLY A 496 11.03 14.86 -40.49
CA GLY A 496 12.33 15.10 -41.14
C GLY A 496 12.28 15.08 -42.66
N GLY A 497 13.44 15.04 -43.27
CA GLY A 497 13.63 15.09 -44.70
C GLY A 497 14.93 15.77 -45.07
N THR A 498 14.97 16.45 -46.20
CA THR A 498 16.12 17.23 -46.65
C THR A 498 15.99 18.67 -46.20
N ALA A 499 17.09 19.47 -46.26
CA ALA A 499 17.10 20.89 -45.93
C ALA A 499 16.02 21.71 -46.65
N ASN A 500 15.56 21.24 -47.82
CA ASN A 500 14.60 21.94 -48.68
C ASN A 500 13.17 21.37 -48.59
N ALA A 501 12.98 20.20 -47.95
CA ALA A 501 11.69 19.54 -47.86
C ALA A 501 11.61 18.67 -46.60
N VAL A 502 10.85 19.14 -45.67
CA VAL A 502 10.56 18.44 -44.38
C VAL A 502 9.12 17.95 -44.42
N ALA A 503 8.91 16.71 -44.03
CA ALA A 503 7.60 16.09 -43.87
C ALA A 503 7.48 15.46 -42.50
N THR A 504 6.25 15.33 -42.02
CA THR A 504 5.94 14.55 -40.82
C THR A 504 5.13 13.33 -41.26
N TYR A 505 5.53 12.17 -40.82
CA TYR A 505 4.86 10.90 -41.03
C TYR A 505 4.25 10.44 -39.70
N HIS A 506 2.99 10.04 -39.72
CA HIS A 506 2.26 9.60 -38.55
C HIS A 506 2.09 8.09 -38.59
N LEU A 507 2.56 7.46 -37.52
CA LEU A 507 2.30 6.03 -37.22
C LEU A 507 1.43 5.93 -36.01
N THR A 508 0.27 5.29 -36.14
CA THR A 508 -0.64 5.11 -35.02
C THR A 508 -1.04 3.64 -34.85
N SER A 509 -1.29 3.23 -33.61
CA SER A 509 -1.94 1.98 -33.26
C SER A 509 -3.00 2.28 -32.20
N HIS A 510 -4.25 1.93 -32.49
CA HIS A 510 -5.39 2.25 -31.63
C HIS A 510 -6.23 1.01 -31.35
N VAL A 511 -6.45 0.70 -30.07
CA VAL A 511 -7.32 -0.38 -29.64
C VAL A 511 -8.35 0.14 -28.65
N ALA A 512 -9.61 -0.20 -28.87
CA ALA A 512 -10.71 0.16 -27.99
C ALA A 512 -11.75 -0.99 -27.96
N ASP A 513 -12.05 -1.49 -26.77
CA ASP A 513 -13.04 -2.58 -26.57
C ASP A 513 -13.57 -2.60 -25.16
N SER A 514 -14.51 -3.51 -24.90
CA SER A 514 -15.19 -3.72 -23.62
C SER A 514 -15.25 -5.22 -23.29
N ARG A 515 -14.60 -5.63 -22.21
CA ARG A 515 -14.55 -7.02 -21.75
C ARG A 515 -15.03 -7.16 -20.31
N SER A 516 -15.64 -8.29 -19.95
CA SER A 516 -16.08 -8.54 -18.58
C SER A 516 -15.98 -10.01 -18.22
N LYS A 517 -15.62 -10.26 -16.94
CA LYS A 517 -15.56 -11.61 -16.34
C LYS A 517 -16.36 -11.64 -15.05
N THR A 518 -16.97 -12.80 -14.79
CA THR A 518 -17.67 -13.06 -13.54
C THR A 518 -17.03 -14.24 -12.84
N TYR A 519 -16.74 -14.08 -11.56
CA TYR A 519 -16.14 -15.08 -10.70
C TYR A 519 -17.08 -15.41 -9.55
N THR A 520 -17.15 -16.67 -9.17
CA THR A 520 -17.92 -17.14 -8.03
C THR A 520 -17.00 -17.84 -7.04
N GLN A 521 -17.17 -17.56 -5.74
CA GLN A 521 -16.36 -18.16 -4.71
C GLN A 521 -17.20 -18.61 -3.52
N LEU A 522 -16.82 -19.78 -3.00
CA LEU A 522 -17.36 -20.32 -1.76
C LEU A 522 -16.23 -20.31 -0.70
N LEU A 523 -16.48 -19.65 0.43
CA LEU A 523 -15.48 -19.41 1.47
C LEU A 523 -15.91 -20.05 2.79
N PRO A 524 -15.58 -21.34 3.01
CA PRO A 524 -15.85 -22.02 4.26
C PRO A 524 -14.84 -21.63 5.36
N LYS A 525 -15.31 -21.72 6.61
CA LYS A 525 -14.54 -21.59 7.84
C LYS A 525 -14.99 -22.62 8.84
N ILE A 526 -14.05 -23.33 9.46
CA ILE A 526 -14.31 -24.29 10.53
C ILE A 526 -13.30 -24.00 11.63
N GLY A 527 -13.78 -23.70 12.84
CA GLY A 527 -12.96 -23.44 14.02
C GLY A 527 -13.42 -24.25 15.21
N LEU A 528 -12.49 -24.67 16.04
CA LEU A 528 -12.75 -25.33 17.30
C LEU A 528 -11.95 -24.58 18.38
N THR A 529 -12.63 -24.13 19.44
CA THR A 529 -12.00 -23.40 20.56
C THR A 529 -12.32 -24.11 21.86
N TYR A 530 -11.28 -24.43 22.64
CA TYR A 530 -11.42 -24.95 23.99
C TYR A 530 -10.92 -23.91 25.01
N SER A 531 -11.77 -23.54 25.96
CA SER A 531 -11.50 -22.49 26.94
C SER A 531 -11.06 -23.08 28.28
N PHE A 532 -10.04 -22.50 28.91
CA PHE A 532 -9.48 -22.88 30.21
C PHE A 532 -9.86 -21.86 31.29
N ASP A 533 -11.13 -21.64 31.51
CA ASP A 533 -11.63 -20.65 32.48
C ASP A 533 -10.93 -19.26 32.33
N LYS A 534 -10.27 -18.81 33.40
CA LYS A 534 -9.55 -17.52 33.41
C LYS A 534 -8.18 -17.54 32.70
N ILE A 535 -7.66 -18.73 32.41
CA ILE A 535 -6.31 -18.88 31.82
C ILE A 535 -6.30 -18.52 30.32
N GLY A 536 -7.43 -18.74 29.62
CA GLY A 536 -7.51 -18.44 28.20
C GLY A 536 -8.10 -19.59 27.38
N ASN A 537 -7.62 -19.77 26.16
CA ASN A 537 -8.10 -20.80 25.24
C ASN A 537 -7.00 -21.33 24.31
N VAL A 538 -7.28 -22.50 23.73
CA VAL A 538 -6.58 -23.05 22.58
C VAL A 538 -7.59 -23.22 21.45
N TYR A 539 -7.17 -22.99 20.22
CA TYR A 539 -8.04 -23.14 19.06
C TYR A 539 -7.34 -23.81 17.88
N ALA A 540 -8.15 -24.41 17.01
CA ALA A 540 -7.77 -24.88 15.70
C ALA A 540 -8.71 -24.26 14.66
N LEU A 541 -8.19 -23.81 13.54
CA LEU A 541 -8.94 -23.12 12.49
C LEU A 541 -8.56 -23.61 11.11
N MET A 542 -9.56 -23.84 10.27
CA MET A 542 -9.41 -23.97 8.83
C MET A 542 -10.29 -22.90 8.17
N SER A 543 -9.72 -22.12 7.27
CA SER A 543 -10.44 -21.07 6.55
C SER A 543 -9.95 -20.90 5.12
N LYS A 544 -10.85 -20.51 4.21
CA LYS A 544 -10.53 -20.16 2.84
C LYS A 544 -10.57 -18.64 2.65
N GLY A 545 -9.54 -18.12 1.99
CA GLY A 545 -9.48 -16.75 1.51
C GLY A 545 -9.42 -16.70 -0.01
N TYR A 546 -9.70 -15.53 -0.59
CA TYR A 546 -9.49 -15.30 -2.00
C TYR A 546 -9.31 -13.81 -2.30
N ARG A 547 -8.70 -13.57 -3.45
CA ARG A 547 -8.59 -12.27 -4.08
C ARG A 547 -9.14 -12.38 -5.50
N THR A 548 -9.98 -11.43 -5.92
CA THR A 548 -10.63 -11.51 -7.23
C THR A 548 -9.62 -11.36 -8.38
N GLY A 549 -9.95 -11.93 -9.54
CA GLY A 549 -9.24 -11.68 -10.79
C GLY A 549 -9.52 -10.28 -11.33
N GLY A 550 -8.88 -9.93 -12.44
CA GLY A 550 -9.00 -8.62 -13.05
C GLY A 550 -8.27 -8.48 -14.37
N TYR A 551 -7.90 -7.26 -14.70
CA TYR A 551 -7.22 -6.89 -15.93
C TYR A 551 -5.98 -6.03 -15.66
N ASN A 552 -4.91 -6.25 -16.42
CA ASN A 552 -3.67 -5.49 -16.39
C ASN A 552 -3.76 -4.31 -17.36
N ILE A 553 -4.04 -3.13 -16.87
CA ILE A 553 -4.06 -1.92 -17.69
C ILE A 553 -2.64 -1.53 -18.15
N GLN A 554 -1.60 -1.93 -17.43
CA GLN A 554 -0.20 -1.61 -17.72
C GLN A 554 0.36 -2.33 -18.96
N MET A 555 -0.36 -3.36 -19.47
CA MET A 555 0.07 -4.12 -20.65
C MET A 555 -0.15 -3.38 -21.97
N PHE A 556 -1.06 -2.41 -22.00
CA PHE A 556 -1.44 -1.75 -23.26
C PHE A 556 -0.29 -0.96 -23.87
N SER A 557 0.49 -0.24 -23.06
CA SER A 557 1.67 0.50 -23.57
C SER A 557 2.68 -0.43 -24.26
N ASP A 558 2.89 -1.63 -23.71
CA ASP A 558 3.81 -2.61 -24.32
C ASP A 558 3.27 -3.22 -25.62
N ILE A 559 1.98 -3.58 -25.64
CA ILE A 559 1.29 -4.11 -26.81
C ILE A 559 1.36 -3.10 -27.95
N LEU A 560 0.93 -1.88 -27.70
CA LEU A 560 0.87 -0.83 -28.72
C LEU A 560 2.25 -0.37 -29.16
N GLN A 561 3.23 -0.32 -28.27
CA GLN A 561 4.61 -0.02 -28.66
C GLN A 561 5.21 -1.11 -29.58
N THR A 562 4.86 -2.36 -29.33
CA THR A 562 5.27 -3.48 -30.20
C THR A 562 4.72 -3.28 -31.60
N ASP A 563 3.46 -2.85 -31.74
CA ASP A 563 2.85 -2.52 -33.03
C ASP A 563 3.57 -1.38 -33.74
N LEU A 564 3.88 -0.29 -33.01
CA LEU A 564 4.62 0.82 -33.60
C LEU A 564 6.01 0.36 -34.10
N ASN A 565 6.73 -0.43 -33.30
CA ASN A 565 8.04 -0.92 -33.65
C ASN A 565 8.02 -1.83 -34.89
N ALA A 566 7.00 -2.67 -35.01
CA ALA A 566 6.83 -3.58 -36.15
C ALA A 566 6.49 -2.84 -37.49
N ASN A 567 5.87 -1.64 -37.38
CA ASN A 567 5.31 -0.94 -38.52
C ASN A 567 6.06 0.35 -38.94
N GLN A 568 7.20 0.66 -38.35
CA GLN A 568 8.00 1.85 -38.67
C GLN A 568 8.29 1.99 -40.17
N GLN A 569 8.63 0.89 -40.86
CA GLN A 569 8.94 0.91 -42.29
C GLN A 569 7.73 1.23 -43.17
N ASN A 570 6.51 0.85 -42.71
CA ASN A 570 5.28 1.19 -43.44
C ASN A 570 5.03 2.70 -43.36
N ALA A 571 5.21 3.29 -42.20
CA ALA A 571 5.02 4.71 -41.93
C ALA A 571 6.05 5.60 -42.67
N MET A 572 7.23 5.09 -43.02
CA MET A 572 8.22 5.83 -43.87
C MET A 572 7.74 6.02 -45.30
N ARG A 573 6.65 5.37 -45.71
CA ARG A 573 6.05 5.48 -47.05
C ARG A 573 4.83 6.41 -47.11
N GLY A 574 4.38 6.89 -45.97
CA GLY A 574 3.19 7.72 -45.74
C GLY A 574 2.59 7.46 -44.36
N ASP A 575 1.61 8.24 -43.94
CA ASP A 575 0.86 7.98 -42.72
C ASP A 575 0.33 6.55 -42.72
N TYR A 576 0.44 5.90 -41.54
CA TYR A 576 0.07 4.50 -41.42
C TYR A 576 -0.63 4.24 -40.09
N ASP A 577 -1.84 3.71 -40.17
CA ASP A 577 -2.63 3.23 -39.02
C ASP A 577 -2.56 1.70 -38.97
N VAL A 578 -2.17 1.16 -37.82
CA VAL A 578 -2.12 -0.30 -37.62
C VAL A 578 -3.54 -0.85 -37.51
N GLU A 579 -3.90 -1.77 -38.39
CA GLU A 579 -5.19 -2.44 -38.35
C GLU A 579 -5.16 -3.63 -37.37
N HIS A 580 -6.22 -3.76 -36.57
CA HIS A 580 -6.39 -4.85 -35.62
C HIS A 580 -7.56 -5.75 -36.01
N THR A 581 -7.35 -7.05 -36.00
CA THR A 581 -8.36 -8.06 -36.28
C THR A 581 -9.11 -8.47 -34.98
N ILE A 582 -10.23 -9.17 -35.11
CA ILE A 582 -10.94 -9.77 -33.98
C ILE A 582 -10.02 -10.68 -33.19
N GLN A 583 -9.14 -11.43 -33.84
CA GLN A 583 -8.17 -12.30 -33.16
C GLN A 583 -7.19 -11.52 -32.32
N ASP A 584 -6.77 -10.32 -32.76
CA ASP A 584 -5.89 -9.44 -31.96
C ASP A 584 -6.56 -8.97 -30.68
N TYR A 585 -7.86 -8.61 -30.75
CA TYR A 585 -8.64 -8.27 -29.54
C TYR A 585 -8.81 -9.45 -28.56
N ASP A 586 -8.98 -10.67 -29.08
CA ASP A 586 -9.05 -11.87 -28.23
C ASP A 586 -7.69 -12.18 -27.58
N ASN A 587 -6.59 -12.03 -28.33
CA ASN A 587 -5.22 -12.15 -27.81
C ASN A 587 -4.93 -11.09 -26.75
N ILE A 588 -5.38 -9.84 -26.94
CA ILE A 588 -5.28 -8.77 -25.96
C ILE A 588 -6.02 -9.19 -24.68
N GLU A 589 -7.27 -9.68 -24.75
CA GLU A 589 -8.03 -10.11 -23.60
C GLU A 589 -7.31 -11.21 -22.79
N GLU A 590 -6.75 -12.22 -23.49
CA GLU A 590 -5.98 -13.29 -22.84
C GLU A 590 -4.74 -12.73 -22.13
N THR A 591 -4.04 -11.80 -22.77
CA THR A 591 -2.81 -11.20 -22.25
C THR A 591 -3.05 -10.32 -21.03
N ILE A 592 -4.08 -9.47 -21.06
CA ILE A 592 -4.35 -8.53 -19.98
C ILE A 592 -5.08 -9.14 -18.77
N SER A 593 -5.71 -10.32 -18.92
CA SER A 593 -6.57 -10.89 -17.88
C SER A 593 -5.79 -11.78 -16.92
N TYR A 594 -6.14 -11.72 -15.62
CA TYR A 594 -5.63 -12.64 -14.61
C TYR A 594 -6.77 -13.24 -13.77
N LYS A 595 -6.54 -14.47 -13.28
CA LYS A 595 -7.51 -15.29 -12.54
C LYS A 595 -7.53 -14.92 -11.05
N PRO A 596 -8.61 -15.26 -10.32
CA PRO A 596 -8.63 -15.17 -8.86
C PRO A 596 -7.50 -16.00 -8.21
N GLU A 597 -6.92 -15.43 -7.15
CA GLU A 597 -6.04 -16.15 -6.24
C GLU A 597 -6.88 -16.75 -5.10
N GLU A 598 -6.53 -17.96 -4.66
CA GLU A 598 -7.22 -18.64 -3.59
C GLU A 598 -6.23 -19.21 -2.58
N SER A 599 -6.56 -19.10 -1.31
CA SER A 599 -5.75 -19.70 -0.24
C SER A 599 -6.58 -20.53 0.74
N TRP A 600 -5.95 -21.59 1.25
CA TRP A 600 -6.41 -22.35 2.40
C TRP A 600 -5.46 -22.14 3.55
N ASN A 601 -5.98 -21.72 4.69
CA ASN A 601 -5.24 -21.56 5.93
C ASN A 601 -5.62 -22.66 6.93
N PHE A 602 -4.61 -23.29 7.51
CA PHE A 602 -4.72 -24.21 8.64
C PHE A 602 -3.92 -23.60 9.79
N GLU A 603 -4.55 -23.42 10.92
CA GLU A 603 -3.98 -22.70 12.06
C GLU A 603 -4.31 -23.40 13.36
N VAL A 604 -3.34 -23.44 14.27
CA VAL A 604 -3.51 -23.81 15.66
C VAL A 604 -2.90 -22.73 16.51
N GLY A 605 -3.63 -22.23 17.49
CA GLY A 605 -3.15 -21.15 18.34
C GLY A 605 -3.74 -21.15 19.73
N THR A 606 -3.26 -20.21 20.54
CA THR A 606 -3.71 -20.04 21.92
C THR A 606 -3.70 -18.57 22.31
N HIS A 607 -4.65 -18.19 23.16
CA HIS A 607 -4.71 -16.91 23.85
C HIS A 607 -4.70 -17.17 25.34
N LEU A 608 -3.63 -16.81 26.03
CA LEU A 608 -3.44 -17.09 27.45
C LEU A 608 -3.35 -15.80 28.26
N ASN A 609 -3.98 -15.83 29.43
CA ASN A 609 -3.86 -14.86 30.52
C ASN A 609 -3.11 -15.53 31.65
N LEU A 610 -1.86 -15.18 31.82
CA LEU A 610 -0.96 -15.79 32.79
C LEU A 610 -0.77 -14.85 33.99
N PHE A 611 -0.44 -15.43 35.17
CA PHE A 611 -0.15 -14.66 36.39
C PHE A 611 -1.29 -13.70 36.76
N ASP A 612 -2.53 -14.25 36.80
CA ASP A 612 -3.75 -13.48 37.09
C ASP A 612 -3.98 -12.27 36.18
N GLY A 613 -3.73 -12.46 34.87
CA GLY A 613 -3.93 -11.42 33.86
C GLY A 613 -2.76 -10.44 33.71
N LYS A 614 -1.69 -10.56 34.51
CA LYS A 614 -0.51 -9.68 34.37
C LYS A 614 0.29 -9.90 33.11
N VAL A 615 0.15 -11.05 32.46
CA VAL A 615 0.83 -11.39 31.20
C VAL A 615 -0.15 -12.00 30.23
N HIS A 616 -0.27 -11.42 29.06
CA HIS A 616 -1.00 -11.96 27.92
C HIS A 616 -0.03 -12.60 26.95
N ALA A 617 -0.29 -13.85 26.58
CA ALA A 617 0.52 -14.62 25.65
C ALA A 617 -0.36 -15.17 24.52
N ASP A 618 -0.08 -14.76 23.30
CA ASP A 618 -0.74 -15.25 22.09
C ASP A 618 0.29 -15.97 21.24
N LEU A 619 0.02 -17.22 20.87
CA LEU A 619 0.88 -18.04 20.03
C LEU A 619 0.05 -18.67 18.93
N ALA A 620 0.54 -18.65 17.68
CA ALA A 620 -0.09 -19.34 16.57
C ALA A 620 0.93 -20.01 15.68
N PHE A 621 0.56 -21.17 15.15
CA PHE A 621 1.25 -21.87 14.07
C PHE A 621 0.30 -21.94 12.90
N PHE A 622 0.77 -21.60 11.71
CA PHE A 622 -0.04 -21.58 10.51
C PHE A 622 0.64 -22.29 9.33
N TYR A 623 -0.19 -22.84 8.47
CA TYR A 623 0.18 -23.33 7.15
C TYR A 623 -0.85 -22.87 6.13
N MET A 624 -0.40 -22.14 5.12
CA MET A 624 -1.24 -21.61 4.05
C MET A 624 -0.81 -22.24 2.72
N LYS A 625 -1.79 -22.67 1.94
CA LYS A 625 -1.59 -23.17 0.58
C LYS A 625 -2.29 -22.25 -0.39
N ILE A 626 -1.54 -21.66 -1.31
CA ILE A 626 -2.01 -20.66 -2.25
C ILE A 626 -2.02 -21.24 -3.66
N ARG A 627 -3.05 -20.94 -4.44
CA ARG A 627 -3.19 -21.28 -5.86
C ARG A 627 -3.44 -20.05 -6.69
N ASN A 628 -2.90 -20.05 -7.91
CA ASN A 628 -2.96 -18.91 -8.82
C ASN A 628 -2.47 -17.62 -8.17
N GLN A 629 -1.37 -17.70 -7.40
CA GLN A 629 -0.85 -16.55 -6.67
C GLN A 629 -0.64 -15.37 -7.63
N GLN A 630 -1.22 -14.24 -7.29
CA GLN A 630 -1.11 -13.03 -8.08
C GLN A 630 0.17 -12.27 -7.69
N LEU A 631 1.14 -12.25 -8.58
CA LEU A 631 2.42 -11.57 -8.40
C LEU A 631 2.56 -10.40 -9.36
N SER A 632 3.17 -9.32 -8.88
CA SER A 632 3.60 -8.20 -9.70
C SER A 632 5.03 -8.45 -10.16
N VAL A 633 5.21 -8.76 -11.43
CA VAL A 633 6.50 -9.06 -12.05
C VAL A 633 6.83 -8.03 -13.13
N MET A 634 8.13 -7.89 -13.47
CA MET A 634 8.53 -7.18 -14.68
C MET A 634 8.21 -8.07 -15.87
N GLU A 635 7.57 -7.53 -16.89
CA GLU A 635 7.40 -8.23 -18.17
C GLU A 635 8.77 -8.41 -18.82
N PRO A 636 9.18 -9.63 -19.22
CA PRO A 636 10.51 -9.88 -19.78
C PRO A 636 10.81 -9.11 -21.08
N HIS A 637 9.77 -8.70 -21.79
CA HIS A 637 9.89 -7.95 -23.05
C HIS A 637 9.54 -6.47 -22.90
N SER A 638 8.94 -6.09 -21.75
CA SER A 638 8.62 -4.72 -21.43
C SER A 638 9.83 -4.04 -20.80
N ASN A 639 10.24 -2.93 -21.36
CA ASN A 639 11.33 -2.13 -20.78
C ASN A 639 10.87 -1.30 -19.56
N TYR A 640 9.57 -1.28 -19.22
CA TYR A 640 9.07 -0.29 -18.27
C TYR A 640 7.82 -0.70 -17.45
N GLY A 641 7.12 -1.76 -17.80
CA GLY A 641 5.87 -2.13 -17.15
C GLY A 641 6.03 -3.23 -16.08
N ARG A 642 5.25 -3.15 -15.01
CA ARG A 642 5.02 -4.30 -14.13
C ARG A 642 3.59 -4.78 -14.30
N ILE A 643 3.44 -6.07 -14.47
CA ILE A 643 2.15 -6.72 -14.70
C ILE A 643 1.79 -7.66 -13.55
N MET A 644 0.52 -7.97 -13.43
CA MET A 644 0.03 -9.03 -12.57
C MET A 644 -0.03 -10.34 -13.34
N VAL A 645 0.66 -11.35 -12.84
CA VAL A 645 0.59 -12.71 -13.37
C VAL A 645 0.07 -13.67 -12.31
N ASN A 646 -0.53 -14.77 -12.73
CA ASN A 646 -0.83 -15.89 -11.84
C ASN A 646 0.39 -16.82 -11.80
N ALA A 647 1.20 -16.70 -10.78
CA ALA A 647 2.31 -17.63 -10.50
C ALA A 647 1.74 -18.90 -9.85
N GLY A 648 1.66 -19.95 -10.57
CA GLY A 648 1.24 -21.29 -10.21
C GLY A 648 0.76 -21.54 -8.78
N LYS A 649 1.59 -22.16 -7.93
CA LYS A 649 1.28 -22.50 -6.53
C LYS A 649 2.39 -22.05 -5.60
N SER A 650 2.00 -21.67 -4.40
CA SER A 650 2.93 -21.39 -3.31
C SER A 650 2.40 -21.88 -1.97
N HIS A 651 3.27 -21.93 -1.00
CA HIS A 651 2.88 -22.15 0.39
C HIS A 651 3.55 -21.14 1.30
N SER A 652 2.92 -20.86 2.42
CA SER A 652 3.49 -20.09 3.51
C SER A 652 3.22 -20.80 4.83
N CYS A 653 4.26 -21.01 5.62
CA CYS A 653 4.12 -21.62 6.93
C CYS A 653 4.97 -20.86 7.95
N GLY A 654 4.54 -20.89 9.21
CA GLY A 654 5.26 -20.16 10.21
C GLY A 654 4.67 -20.22 11.61
N MET A 655 5.28 -19.42 12.47
CA MET A 655 4.82 -19.19 13.83
C MET A 655 4.76 -17.70 14.15
N GLU A 656 3.84 -17.34 15.00
CA GLU A 656 3.62 -15.99 15.49
C GLU A 656 3.48 -16.04 17.02
N ALA A 657 4.20 -15.15 17.68
CA ALA A 657 4.14 -15.01 19.14
C ALA A 657 3.98 -13.53 19.51
N SER A 658 3.10 -13.25 20.47
CA SER A 658 2.94 -11.93 21.07
C SER A 658 2.82 -12.10 22.58
N LEU A 659 3.73 -11.48 23.29
CA LEU A 659 3.74 -11.45 24.75
C LEU A 659 3.60 -9.99 25.20
N ARG A 660 2.71 -9.71 26.11
CA ARG A 660 2.54 -8.38 26.71
C ARG A 660 2.32 -8.55 28.20
N GLY A 661 2.87 -7.66 28.99
CA GLY A 661 2.73 -7.79 30.40
C GLY A 661 3.11 -6.55 31.20
N ARG A 662 2.77 -6.62 32.48
CA ARG A 662 3.14 -5.64 33.50
C ARG A 662 4.01 -6.28 34.56
N ALA A 663 4.98 -5.53 35.05
CA ALA A 663 5.90 -5.94 36.10
C ALA A 663 6.12 -4.80 37.12
N PHE A 664 6.73 -5.13 38.27
CA PHE A 664 7.10 -4.17 39.31
C PHE A 664 5.91 -3.32 39.77
N ASP A 665 4.82 -3.96 40.19
CA ASP A 665 3.57 -3.32 40.64
C ASP A 665 3.01 -2.31 39.60
N ASN A 666 3.02 -2.71 38.32
CA ASN A 666 2.60 -1.94 37.16
C ASN A 666 3.50 -0.73 36.80
N ALA A 667 4.72 -0.67 37.38
CA ALA A 667 5.68 0.36 36.99
C ALA A 667 6.34 0.10 35.64
N LEU A 668 6.29 -1.13 35.12
CA LEU A 668 6.85 -1.51 33.83
C LEU A 668 5.78 -2.17 32.96
N ASP A 669 5.44 -1.54 31.83
CA ASP A 669 4.74 -2.17 30.73
C ASP A 669 5.77 -2.69 29.72
N TRP A 670 5.59 -3.92 29.23
CA TRP A 670 6.50 -4.51 28.27
C TRP A 670 5.76 -5.34 27.22
N GLY A 671 6.33 -5.40 26.04
CA GLY A 671 5.83 -6.21 24.94
C GLY A 671 6.95 -6.85 24.12
N LEU A 672 6.69 -8.06 23.65
CA LEU A 672 7.55 -8.80 22.73
C LEU A 672 6.68 -9.40 21.64
N THR A 673 7.00 -9.12 20.38
CA THR A 673 6.39 -9.82 19.25
C THR A 673 7.48 -10.47 18.42
N TYR A 674 7.20 -11.68 17.95
CA TYR A 674 8.07 -12.40 17.03
C TYR A 674 7.24 -13.16 16.02
N SER A 675 7.73 -13.18 14.77
CA SER A 675 7.22 -14.12 13.77
C SER A 675 8.33 -14.72 12.93
N PHE A 676 8.09 -15.96 12.55
CA PHE A 676 8.82 -16.67 11.52
C PHE A 676 7.86 -17.00 10.39
N THR A 677 8.19 -16.59 9.16
CA THR A 677 7.37 -16.83 7.95
C THR A 677 8.24 -17.42 6.86
N ASN A 678 7.94 -18.62 6.43
CA ASN A 678 8.58 -19.30 5.30
C ASN A 678 7.59 -19.41 4.14
N ALA A 679 7.65 -18.42 3.24
CA ALA A 679 6.80 -18.35 2.05
C ALA A 679 7.64 -18.67 0.80
N LYS A 680 7.24 -19.71 0.04
CA LYS A 680 7.97 -20.21 -1.12
C LYS A 680 7.04 -20.60 -2.26
N PHE A 681 7.55 -20.54 -3.47
CA PHE A 681 6.87 -21.08 -4.65
C PHE A 681 6.99 -22.60 -4.71
N ASP A 682 5.85 -23.29 -4.90
CA ASP A 682 5.79 -24.72 -5.18
C ASP A 682 5.88 -24.98 -6.69
N GLU A 683 5.21 -24.13 -7.47
CA GLU A 683 5.18 -24.14 -8.93
C GLU A 683 5.13 -22.70 -9.43
N TYR A 684 6.18 -22.24 -10.06
CA TYR A 684 6.19 -20.98 -10.77
C TYR A 684 7.17 -21.04 -11.93
N GLU A 685 6.65 -20.92 -13.13
CA GLU A 685 7.43 -20.88 -14.35
C GLU A 685 7.15 -19.55 -15.07
N ASN A 686 8.21 -18.83 -15.40
CA ASN A 686 8.14 -17.64 -16.22
C ASN A 686 8.78 -17.96 -17.58
N LYS A 687 8.08 -17.65 -18.67
CA LYS A 687 8.61 -17.77 -20.02
C LYS A 687 9.34 -16.47 -20.34
N SER A 688 10.64 -16.50 -20.29
CA SER A 688 11.49 -15.37 -20.62
C SER A 688 12.23 -15.63 -21.92
N SER A 689 12.25 -14.67 -22.83
CA SER A 689 13.18 -14.66 -23.96
C SER A 689 14.55 -14.15 -23.49
N THR A 690 15.62 -14.79 -23.92
CA THR A 690 16.97 -14.41 -23.50
C THR A 690 17.48 -13.15 -24.19
N THR A 691 16.86 -12.74 -25.29
CA THR A 691 17.11 -11.46 -25.96
C THR A 691 15.83 -11.00 -26.67
N PRO A 692 15.61 -9.67 -26.85
CA PRO A 692 14.44 -9.13 -27.54
C PRO A 692 14.31 -9.55 -29.00
N TYR A 693 15.32 -10.21 -29.57
CA TYR A 693 15.44 -10.57 -30.98
C TYR A 693 15.49 -12.07 -31.25
N THR A 694 15.47 -12.93 -30.21
CA THR A 694 15.51 -14.39 -30.40
C THR A 694 14.20 -15.07 -30.03
N GLN A 695 13.71 -15.94 -30.91
CA GLN A 695 12.54 -16.79 -30.62
C GLN A 695 12.83 -17.92 -29.58
N ASP A 696 14.00 -17.95 -29.01
CA ASP A 696 14.35 -18.90 -27.92
C ASP A 696 13.68 -18.47 -26.62
N ILE A 697 12.46 -18.95 -26.43
CA ILE A 697 11.74 -18.81 -25.16
C ILE A 697 12.34 -19.81 -24.18
N ARG A 698 13.04 -19.34 -23.18
CA ARG A 698 13.47 -20.14 -22.04
C ARG A 698 12.41 -20.08 -20.95
N THR A 699 11.98 -21.24 -20.50
CA THR A 699 11.18 -21.36 -19.29
C THR A 699 12.12 -21.32 -18.08
N ILE A 700 11.99 -20.27 -17.27
CA ILE A 700 12.73 -20.13 -16.00
C ILE A 700 11.81 -20.62 -14.89
N SER A 701 12.26 -21.62 -14.14
CA SER A 701 11.54 -22.11 -12.98
C SER A 701 12.03 -21.39 -11.72
N TYR A 702 11.10 -20.79 -10.98
CA TYR A 702 11.35 -20.18 -9.67
C TYR A 702 10.88 -21.06 -8.51
N LYS A 703 10.69 -22.36 -8.75
CA LYS A 703 10.35 -23.32 -7.71
C LYS A 703 11.36 -23.24 -6.56
N ASP A 704 10.87 -23.36 -5.34
CA ASP A 704 11.62 -23.25 -4.07
C ASP A 704 12.20 -21.87 -3.75
N ASN A 705 12.07 -20.88 -4.64
CA ASN A 705 12.41 -19.49 -4.33
C ASN A 705 11.43 -18.88 -3.33
N TYR A 706 11.93 -17.91 -2.56
CA TYR A 706 11.11 -17.18 -1.60
C TYR A 706 10.21 -16.16 -2.30
N VAL A 707 9.00 -16.03 -1.79
CA VAL A 707 8.07 -14.98 -2.22
C VAL A 707 8.67 -13.60 -1.89
N PRO A 708 8.74 -12.67 -2.84
CA PRO A 708 9.29 -11.32 -2.62
C PRO A 708 8.54 -10.54 -1.54
N PHE A 709 9.23 -9.59 -0.90
CA PHE A 709 8.69 -8.68 0.14
C PHE A 709 8.29 -9.36 1.44
N VAL A 710 8.62 -10.62 1.63
CA VAL A 710 8.29 -11.41 2.82
C VAL A 710 9.56 -11.68 3.62
N PRO A 711 9.81 -10.97 4.74
CA PRO A 711 10.94 -11.28 5.62
C PRO A 711 10.69 -12.58 6.37
N LYS A 712 11.75 -13.38 6.53
CA LYS A 712 11.66 -14.62 7.30
C LYS A 712 11.37 -14.38 8.78
N HIS A 713 11.90 -13.32 9.34
CA HIS A 713 11.83 -13.02 10.76
C HIS A 713 11.39 -11.58 10.95
N LEU A 714 10.43 -11.37 11.82
CA LEU A 714 10.10 -10.06 12.38
C LEU A 714 10.17 -10.15 13.89
N LEU A 715 10.78 -9.16 14.51
CA LEU A 715 10.91 -9.06 15.96
C LEU A 715 10.61 -7.63 16.39
N SER A 716 9.82 -7.47 17.44
CA SER A 716 9.67 -6.19 18.12
C SER A 716 9.69 -6.40 19.62
N VAL A 717 10.42 -5.55 20.32
CA VAL A 717 10.47 -5.47 21.77
C VAL A 717 10.19 -4.05 22.18
N MET A 718 9.33 -3.85 23.17
CA MET A 718 9.04 -2.54 23.75
C MET A 718 9.00 -2.63 25.28
N ALA A 719 9.35 -1.55 25.93
CA ALA A 719 9.31 -1.43 27.39
C ALA A 719 9.10 0.03 27.80
N ASP A 720 8.11 0.30 28.66
CA ASP A 720 7.76 1.62 29.17
C ASP A 720 7.79 1.59 30.69
N TYR A 721 8.66 2.37 31.27
CA TYR A 721 8.84 2.44 32.71
C TYR A 721 8.25 3.74 33.27
N HIS A 722 7.34 3.58 34.22
CA HIS A 722 6.57 4.67 34.85
C HIS A 722 7.18 5.07 36.20
N ILE A 723 7.58 6.32 36.34
CA ILE A 723 8.16 6.90 37.56
C ILE A 723 7.35 8.13 37.93
N GLY A 724 6.33 7.96 38.74
CA GLY A 724 5.42 9.05 39.11
C GLY A 724 4.75 9.68 37.88
N LYS A 725 5.14 10.91 37.51
CA LYS A 725 4.63 11.61 36.33
C LYS A 725 5.48 11.42 35.07
N PHE A 726 6.59 10.71 35.18
CA PHE A 726 7.47 10.39 34.05
C PHE A 726 7.17 9.00 33.50
N THR A 727 7.16 8.88 32.21
CA THR A 727 7.24 7.60 31.48
C THR A 727 8.47 7.65 30.58
N ILE A 728 9.32 6.64 30.69
CA ILE A 728 10.48 6.48 29.81
C ILE A 728 10.34 5.16 29.10
N GLY A 729 10.31 5.22 27.78
CA GLY A 729 10.12 4.04 26.97
C GLY A 729 11.19 3.87 25.90
N ALA A 730 11.41 2.61 25.52
CA ALA A 730 12.25 2.23 24.41
C ALA A 730 11.65 1.07 23.64
N ASN A 731 11.85 1.07 22.33
CA ASN A 731 11.44 -0.01 21.47
C ASN A 731 12.53 -0.36 20.44
N VAL A 732 12.58 -1.62 20.06
CA VAL A 732 13.45 -2.14 19.02
C VAL A 732 12.60 -2.96 18.07
N SER A 733 12.64 -2.65 16.78
CA SER A 733 12.02 -3.49 15.74
C SER A 733 13.09 -4.01 14.80
N GLY A 734 13.04 -5.30 14.48
CA GLY A 734 13.99 -5.97 13.61
C GLY A 734 13.30 -6.73 12.48
N GLN A 735 13.85 -6.60 11.28
CA GLN A 735 13.36 -7.30 10.09
C GLN A 735 14.46 -8.17 9.51
N GLY A 736 14.16 -9.44 9.29
CA GLY A 736 15.04 -10.42 8.68
C GLY A 736 15.26 -10.17 7.19
N LYS A 737 16.11 -11.02 6.59
CA LYS A 737 16.38 -10.97 5.16
C LYS A 737 15.07 -10.99 4.35
N THR A 738 14.96 -10.05 3.39
CA THR A 738 13.82 -9.89 2.50
C THR A 738 14.29 -9.82 1.06
N TRP A 739 13.78 -10.68 0.22
CA TRP A 739 14.05 -10.67 -1.21
C TRP A 739 13.17 -9.64 -1.93
N TRP A 740 13.74 -8.96 -2.95
CA TRP A 740 13.05 -7.94 -3.71
C TRP A 740 12.44 -8.43 -5.03
N ASP A 741 12.92 -9.57 -5.52
CA ASP A 741 12.50 -10.18 -6.79
C ASP A 741 12.16 -11.67 -6.64
N GLU A 742 11.40 -12.19 -7.58
CA GLU A 742 10.98 -13.59 -7.64
C GLU A 742 12.15 -14.57 -7.97
N ALA A 743 13.19 -14.09 -8.63
CA ALA A 743 14.39 -14.85 -8.90
C ALA A 743 15.31 -14.99 -7.68
N ASN A 744 15.04 -14.23 -6.62
CA ASN A 744 15.86 -14.13 -5.42
C ASN A 744 17.31 -13.70 -5.73
N THR A 745 17.46 -12.72 -6.62
CA THR A 745 18.78 -12.23 -7.04
C THR A 745 19.33 -11.16 -6.13
N PHE A 746 18.47 -10.34 -5.53
CA PHE A 746 18.89 -9.29 -4.60
C PHE A 746 17.93 -9.13 -3.42
N ALA A 747 18.46 -8.70 -2.25
CA ALA A 747 17.71 -8.68 -1.01
C ALA A 747 18.17 -7.58 -0.06
N GLN A 748 17.31 -7.20 0.88
CA GLN A 748 17.68 -6.47 2.08
C GLN A 748 18.17 -7.46 3.14
N LYS A 749 19.34 -7.19 3.76
CA LYS A 749 19.85 -7.94 4.93
C LYS A 749 18.96 -7.69 6.15
N PHE A 750 19.19 -8.50 7.21
CA PHE A 750 18.66 -8.18 8.53
C PHE A 750 19.09 -6.77 8.97
N TYR A 751 18.15 -6.03 9.50
CA TYR A 751 18.38 -4.76 10.17
C TYR A 751 17.47 -4.64 11.40
N ALA A 752 17.88 -3.80 12.33
CA ALA A 752 17.06 -3.43 13.48
C ALA A 752 17.15 -1.93 13.71
N VAL A 753 16.05 -1.33 14.09
CA VAL A 753 15.92 0.09 14.41
C VAL A 753 15.47 0.25 15.85
N MET A 754 16.02 1.26 16.53
CA MET A 754 15.69 1.59 17.90
C MET A 754 14.93 2.93 17.95
N GLY A 755 13.84 2.95 18.69
CA GLY A 755 13.14 4.16 19.11
C GLY A 755 13.15 4.31 20.62
N ALA A 756 12.93 5.52 21.09
CA ALA A 756 12.75 5.81 22.51
C ALA A 756 11.87 7.03 22.69
N HIS A 757 11.24 7.14 23.85
CA HIS A 757 10.48 8.33 24.26
C HIS A 757 10.65 8.62 25.74
N ALA A 758 10.36 9.87 26.10
CA ALA A 758 10.28 10.32 27.48
C ALA A 758 9.10 11.30 27.60
N ASP A 759 8.12 10.93 28.41
CA ASP A 759 6.90 11.68 28.58
C ASP A 759 6.86 12.28 29.99
N TYR A 760 6.37 13.50 30.09
CA TYR A 760 6.04 14.11 31.37
C TYR A 760 4.58 14.55 31.40
N ASP A 761 3.87 14.08 32.41
CA ASP A 761 2.44 14.31 32.56
C ASP A 761 2.18 15.44 33.58
N PHE A 762 1.71 16.59 33.09
CA PHE A 762 1.26 17.71 33.90
C PHE A 762 -0.21 17.61 34.33
N GLY A 763 -0.92 16.55 33.92
CA GLY A 763 -2.36 16.35 34.09
C GLY A 763 -3.08 16.62 32.77
N PRO A 764 -3.56 17.83 32.49
CA PRO A 764 -4.22 18.11 31.22
C PRO A 764 -3.25 18.19 30.02
N VAL A 765 -1.96 18.25 30.27
CA VAL A 765 -0.91 18.37 29.27
C VAL A 765 0.12 17.27 29.45
N VAL A 766 0.41 16.53 28.39
CA VAL A 766 1.53 15.60 28.32
C VAL A 766 2.53 16.10 27.29
N VAL A 767 3.80 16.23 27.72
CA VAL A 767 4.90 16.59 26.82
C VAL A 767 5.74 15.35 26.57
N SER A 768 5.93 15.00 25.30
CA SER A 768 6.66 13.80 24.86
C SER A 768 7.87 14.19 24.04
N LEU A 769 9.06 13.77 24.46
CA LEU A 769 10.28 13.80 23.65
C LEU A 769 10.41 12.41 23.02
N TRP A 770 10.55 12.34 21.72
CA TRP A 770 10.63 11.06 21.02
C TRP A 770 11.80 11.00 20.04
N GLY A 771 12.28 9.77 19.78
CA GLY A 771 13.30 9.49 18.78
C GLY A 771 12.99 8.19 18.02
N ARG A 772 13.29 8.20 16.73
CA ARG A 772 13.17 7.04 15.82
C ARG A 772 14.50 6.80 15.16
N ASN A 773 14.81 5.55 14.87
CA ASN A 773 16.08 5.13 14.27
C ASN A 773 17.29 5.76 15.00
N LEU A 774 17.27 5.75 16.32
CA LEU A 774 18.30 6.36 17.17
C LEU A 774 19.69 5.75 16.96
N THR A 775 19.76 4.55 16.42
CA THR A 775 20.99 3.87 16.02
C THR A 775 21.52 4.30 14.65
N ASP A 776 20.81 5.18 13.94
CA ASP A 776 21.08 5.61 12.57
C ASP A 776 21.34 4.42 11.62
N THR A 777 20.57 3.35 11.82
CA THR A 777 20.68 2.14 11.02
C THR A 777 20.34 2.42 9.57
N LYS A 778 21.29 2.12 8.67
CA LYS A 778 21.10 2.27 7.22
C LYS A 778 20.47 1.01 6.66
N TYR A 779 19.33 1.17 5.99
CA TYR A 779 18.62 0.10 5.27
C TYR A 779 17.79 0.70 4.14
N ASN A 780 17.32 -0.15 3.24
CA ASN A 780 16.43 0.25 2.16
C ASN A 780 15.00 -0.18 2.48
N THR A 781 14.07 0.74 2.31
CA THR A 781 12.64 0.46 2.49
C THR A 781 12.04 -0.27 1.29
N PHE A 782 12.69 -0.12 0.14
CA PHE A 782 12.31 -0.74 -1.12
C PHE A 782 13.49 -0.78 -2.09
N ALA A 783 13.53 -1.80 -2.95
CA ALA A 783 14.45 -1.82 -4.07
C ALA A 783 13.80 -2.49 -5.30
N VAL A 784 14.26 -2.09 -6.48
CA VAL A 784 13.72 -2.52 -7.77
C VAL A 784 14.83 -2.58 -8.81
N MET A 785 14.73 -3.54 -9.72
CA MET A 785 15.50 -3.57 -10.96
C MET A 785 14.67 -2.85 -12.04
N SER A 786 15.35 -2.03 -12.85
CA SER A 786 14.78 -1.39 -14.05
C SER A 786 15.61 -1.74 -15.28
N THR A 787 14.95 -1.89 -16.40
CA THR A 787 15.57 -2.11 -17.72
C THR A 787 15.31 -0.96 -18.68
N ALA A 788 14.63 0.10 -18.23
CA ALA A 788 14.23 1.25 -19.04
C ALA A 788 15.39 1.92 -19.78
N ALA A 789 16.59 1.90 -19.23
CA ALA A 789 17.80 2.55 -19.75
C ALA A 789 18.78 1.62 -20.45
N ARG A 790 18.31 0.64 -21.22
CA ARG A 790 19.13 -0.34 -21.97
C ARG A 790 20.16 -1.06 -21.06
N GLY A 791 19.68 -2.05 -20.34
CA GLY A 791 20.46 -2.88 -19.43
C GLY A 791 19.81 -2.95 -18.04
N GLN A 792 20.24 -3.93 -17.25
CA GLN A 792 19.74 -4.09 -15.88
C GLN A 792 20.40 -3.05 -14.97
N ARG A 793 19.61 -2.21 -14.33
CA ARG A 793 20.04 -1.28 -13.29
C ARG A 793 19.22 -1.48 -12.04
N TYR A 794 19.81 -1.19 -10.90
CA TYR A 794 19.20 -1.41 -9.60
C TYR A 794 19.02 -0.07 -8.89
N PHE A 795 17.84 0.11 -8.33
CA PHE A 795 17.43 1.32 -7.63
C PHE A 795 16.82 0.97 -6.28
N ALA A 796 17.09 1.81 -5.28
CA ALA A 796 16.54 1.62 -3.95
C ALA A 796 16.16 2.95 -3.31
N GLN A 797 15.21 2.87 -2.39
CA GLN A 797 14.85 3.96 -1.50
C GLN A 797 15.50 3.76 -0.16
N LYS A 798 16.31 4.73 0.25
CA LYS A 798 16.90 4.79 1.59
C LYS A 798 15.80 4.97 2.65
N ALA A 799 15.99 4.33 3.79
CA ALA A 799 15.22 4.65 4.98
C ALA A 799 15.61 6.03 5.55
N ASN A 800 14.70 6.61 6.32
CA ASN A 800 14.98 7.87 6.99
C ASN A 800 16.11 7.70 8.03
N PRO A 801 17.02 8.70 8.17
CA PRO A 801 18.05 8.70 9.18
C PRO A 801 17.46 8.83 10.59
N ILE A 802 18.30 9.08 11.59
CA ILE A 802 17.86 9.41 12.94
C ILE A 802 16.86 10.57 12.92
N GLN A 803 15.76 10.38 13.62
CA GLN A 803 14.69 11.38 13.77
C GLN A 803 14.47 11.64 15.26
N VAL A 804 14.32 12.91 15.63
CA VAL A 804 13.94 13.31 16.98
C VAL A 804 12.90 14.42 16.90
N GLY A 805 12.04 14.47 17.90
CA GLY A 805 10.99 15.49 17.95
C GLY A 805 10.36 15.62 19.33
N VAL A 806 9.45 16.56 19.42
CA VAL A 806 8.67 16.85 20.61
C VAL A 806 7.19 16.92 20.22
N ASP A 807 6.36 16.24 20.99
CA ASP A 807 4.90 16.34 20.91
C ASP A 807 4.35 16.92 22.21
N VAL A 808 3.30 17.71 22.09
CA VAL A 808 2.52 18.22 23.20
C VAL A 808 1.08 17.77 23.00
N ASN A 809 0.59 16.94 23.91
CA ASN A 809 -0.80 16.47 23.91
C ASN A 809 -1.56 17.18 25.03
N ILE A 810 -2.71 17.75 24.69
CA ILE A 810 -3.55 18.52 25.62
C ILE A 810 -4.93 17.91 25.60
N HIS A 811 -5.49 17.65 26.77
CA HIS A 811 -6.88 17.20 26.94
C HIS A 811 -7.60 18.05 27.98
N PHE A 812 -8.78 18.58 27.64
CA PHE A 812 -9.63 19.37 28.52
C PHE A 812 -11.11 19.31 28.18
#